data_43f327b1f8d74db6c93c57f91f8c7899
#
_entry.id   43f327b1f8d74db6c93c57f91f8c7899
#
_cell.length_a   1.000
_cell.length_b   1.000
_cell.length_c   1.000
_cell.angle_alpha   90.00
_cell.angle_beta   90.00
_cell.angle_gamma   90.00
#
_symmetry.space_group_name_H-M   'P 1'
#
loop_
_entity.id
_entity.type
_entity.pdbx_description
1 polymer ?
#
loop_
_entity_poly.entity_id
_entity_poly.type
_entity_poly.pdbx_seq_one_letter_code
_entity_poly.pdbx_strand_id
1 'polypeptide(L)'
;MRSERRSSTHVHGLFRLVPPAFVAVLVSFTGLFLVNVAGCQKGAQPNSSQTPAAKSAIAVSISAAAIAIHTPAADFELLPNGATTASLGQGQAKLSLDADSPDPAQSISLSGREIPGLNLDLANAEVKDVTGKLGTLGKQINVSGKIPGTDLEETATLEVYDSFPNLALLSIRLRNAGTSDVKIDSVNMQRHSFATPASSSARSTPLWTFQGSSLKWGKDEIFMVPAKFSQENPFGAPVATKDDLGSAGGGVPVVAFWSKNVGEAIGHIETLPLVLSLPVQTTPDGRVQASVRVPANSTLKPGEVFSTPRTFLTVYSGDYYEPLSLWSSVIDKEGLPKPANNDENYAVSWCGWGYEFGVTAKQMLDTIPKLKELGIHWATLDDGWFNNYGDWKPREPVFAGDAIPDMVRKFHEQGIKVQLWWLPLAVEDGHFAYGGRDYVISDVVKQHPDWLILDQHGKPARMARNLATLCPALPEVQAYYKQLTERLIRDWGFDGHKLDNIYATPLCYNPKHHHKSPTDSVYAMGNVYRTIFETTRALKPDSVTQSCPCGTPPSLAWLRFMDQAVTADPVGSIQVRRRVKMYKALLGPHAAVYGDHVELTRVSNTFTNNELDEGEDFASTLGTGGVLGTKFTWPDYGPKFKTVYLNQEKEAHWKKWISLYNQKMLSKGAFKNLYVYGFDSPEAYAIEKDGHLYYAFYAPASPSTAKNKPPAPQSWSGEIELRGLDARSYRVINYEDQNDLGTVAGPVAKLKVDFADHLLLEATPAPQKP
;
A
#
# COMPACT_ATOMS: atom_id res chain seq x y z
N MET A 1 0.45 -51.27 -47.05
CA MET A 1 -0.64 -51.76 -47.94
C MET A 1 -1.76 -50.75 -47.92
N ARG A 2 -1.86 -50.07 -49.06
CA ARG A 2 -3.08 -49.61 -49.83
C ARG A 2 -4.18 -49.02 -48.98
N SER A 3 -4.35 -47.71 -49.04
CA SER A 3 -5.03 -46.88 -50.06
C SER A 3 -6.54 -47.10 -50.11
N GLU A 4 -7.31 -46.03 -49.91
CA GLU A 4 -8.17 -45.52 -50.97
C GLU A 4 -8.83 -44.21 -50.59
N ARG A 5 -8.79 -43.32 -51.57
CA ARG A 5 -9.45 -41.98 -51.71
C ARG A 5 -10.91 -42.14 -52.13
N ARG A 6 -11.69 -41.09 -51.88
CA ARG A 6 -12.65 -40.42 -52.82
C ARG A 6 -13.31 -39.30 -52.05
N SER A 7 -13.16 -38.09 -52.40
CA SER A 7 -13.51 -37.20 -53.54
C SER A 7 -14.91 -36.62 -53.43
N SER A 8 -14.90 -35.31 -53.28
CA SER A 8 -15.66 -34.22 -53.92
C SER A 8 -17.18 -34.14 -53.78
N THR A 9 -17.67 -32.94 -53.43
CA THR A 9 -18.33 -32.09 -54.43
C THR A 9 -18.54 -30.64 -53.86
N HIS A 10 -18.23 -29.69 -54.75
CA HIS A 10 -18.51 -28.26 -54.59
C HIS A 10 -19.98 -27.93 -54.68
N VAL A 11 -20.45 -26.95 -53.87
CA VAL A 11 -21.56 -26.04 -54.29
C VAL A 11 -21.19 -24.61 -53.92
N HIS A 12 -21.05 -23.78 -54.95
CA HIS A 12 -20.91 -22.34 -54.86
C HIS A 12 -22.26 -21.70 -54.50
N GLY A 13 -22.25 -20.79 -53.53
CA GLY A 13 -23.35 -19.88 -53.29
C GLY A 13 -22.81 -18.48 -53.02
N LEU A 14 -22.82 -17.63 -54.05
CA LEU A 14 -22.58 -16.20 -53.92
C LEU A 14 -23.70 -15.56 -53.09
N PHE A 15 -23.37 -14.81 -52.06
CA PHE A 15 -24.22 -13.75 -51.54
C PHE A 15 -23.43 -12.47 -51.36
N ARG A 16 -24.02 -11.41 -51.94
CA ARG A 16 -23.51 -10.05 -52.06
C ARG A 16 -23.40 -9.37 -50.70
N LEU A 17 -22.32 -8.64 -50.51
CA LEU A 17 -22.10 -7.61 -49.48
C LEU A 17 -23.04 -6.43 -49.66
N VAL A 18 -23.72 -6.04 -48.58
CA VAL A 18 -24.33 -4.72 -48.41
C VAL A 18 -23.85 -4.18 -47.05
N PRO A 19 -23.29 -2.97 -46.97
CA PRO A 19 -22.83 -2.40 -45.71
C PRO A 19 -24.02 -1.74 -44.96
N PRO A 20 -24.07 -1.82 -43.62
CA PRO A 20 -25.02 -1.03 -42.85
C PRO A 20 -24.52 0.39 -42.62
N ALA A 21 -25.40 1.35 -42.92
CA ALA A 21 -25.21 2.76 -42.67
C ALA A 21 -25.27 3.09 -41.17
N PHE A 22 -24.35 3.95 -40.72
CA PHE A 22 -24.40 4.60 -39.42
C PHE A 22 -25.59 5.58 -39.39
N VAL A 23 -26.50 5.38 -38.44
CA VAL A 23 -27.51 6.37 -38.06
C VAL A 23 -27.04 7.01 -36.77
N ALA A 24 -26.61 8.26 -36.86
CA ALA A 24 -26.37 9.12 -35.69
C ALA A 24 -27.74 9.71 -35.26
N VAL A 25 -28.17 9.40 -34.07
CA VAL A 25 -29.32 10.04 -33.42
C VAL A 25 -28.82 11.25 -32.63
N LEU A 26 -29.08 12.44 -33.20
CA LEU A 26 -29.00 13.70 -32.48
C LEU A 26 -30.30 13.88 -31.69
N VAL A 27 -30.20 13.91 -30.36
CA VAL A 27 -31.33 14.33 -29.51
C VAL A 27 -31.14 15.82 -29.20
N SER A 28 -31.96 16.64 -29.90
CA SER A 28 -32.08 18.08 -29.62
C SER A 28 -33.14 18.28 -28.53
N PHE A 29 -32.76 18.83 -27.38
CA PHE A 29 -33.69 19.38 -26.39
C PHE A 29 -34.02 20.83 -26.77
N THR A 30 -35.22 21.08 -27.27
CA THR A 30 -35.79 22.40 -27.40
C THR A 30 -36.63 22.72 -26.17
N GLY A 31 -36.10 23.56 -25.29
CA GLY A 31 -36.86 24.18 -24.20
C GLY A 31 -37.55 25.47 -24.69
N LEU A 32 -38.87 25.49 -24.60
CA LEU A 32 -39.70 26.66 -24.88
C LEU A 32 -39.52 27.72 -23.76
N PHE A 33 -39.00 28.91 -24.10
CA PHE A 33 -39.09 30.07 -23.24
C PHE A 33 -40.17 31.02 -23.78
N LEU A 34 -41.18 31.27 -22.95
CA LEU A 34 -42.18 32.31 -23.13
C LEU A 34 -41.52 33.70 -22.88
N VAL A 35 -41.54 34.52 -23.90
CA VAL A 35 -41.09 35.92 -23.80
C VAL A 35 -42.28 36.76 -23.35
N ASN A 36 -42.19 37.41 -22.19
CA ASN A 36 -43.02 38.52 -21.80
C ASN A 36 -42.25 39.81 -22.07
N VAL A 37 -42.78 40.60 -22.98
CA VAL A 37 -42.28 41.94 -23.30
C VAL A 37 -42.95 42.96 -22.39
N ALA A 38 -42.19 43.66 -21.56
CA ALA A 38 -42.64 44.93 -20.96
C ALA A 38 -41.45 45.84 -20.67
N GLY A 39 -41.46 46.97 -21.30
CA GLY A 39 -41.05 48.29 -20.80
C GLY A 39 -39.54 48.57 -20.68
N CYS A 40 -39.04 49.41 -21.59
CA CYS A 40 -37.78 50.15 -21.44
C CYS A 40 -37.77 51.06 -20.20
N GLN A 41 -36.80 50.79 -19.30
CA GLN A 41 -36.18 51.86 -18.49
C GLN A 41 -34.67 51.72 -18.54
N LYS A 42 -33.98 52.80 -18.93
CA LYS A 42 -32.54 52.93 -18.86
C LYS A 42 -32.09 52.89 -17.37
N GLY A 43 -31.58 51.77 -16.95
CA GLY A 43 -30.91 51.60 -15.66
C GLY A 43 -29.41 51.32 -15.87
N ALA A 44 -28.57 52.01 -15.12
CA ALA A 44 -27.11 51.89 -15.16
C ALA A 44 -26.64 50.45 -15.03
N GLN A 45 -25.64 50.04 -15.83
CA GLN A 45 -24.96 48.77 -15.69
C GLN A 45 -24.37 48.66 -14.28
N PRO A 46 -24.62 47.59 -13.52
CA PRO A 46 -23.82 47.33 -12.34
C PRO A 46 -22.41 46.94 -12.79
N ASN A 47 -21.43 47.68 -12.34
CA ASN A 47 -20.03 47.32 -12.36
C ASN A 47 -19.95 45.85 -11.88
N SER A 48 -19.54 44.95 -12.74
CA SER A 48 -19.10 43.62 -12.35
C SER A 48 -17.87 43.83 -11.46
N SER A 49 -18.06 43.81 -10.14
CA SER A 49 -16.98 43.68 -9.21
C SER A 49 -16.34 42.29 -9.49
N GLN A 50 -15.28 42.30 -10.29
CA GLN A 50 -14.40 41.12 -10.40
C GLN A 50 -13.89 40.87 -8.97
N THR A 51 -14.34 39.78 -8.37
CA THR A 51 -13.73 39.25 -7.15
C THR A 51 -12.24 39.10 -7.44
N PRO A 52 -11.34 39.72 -6.65
CA PRO A 52 -9.91 39.59 -6.89
C PRO A 52 -9.56 38.10 -6.99
N ALA A 53 -8.81 37.68 -8.02
CA ALA A 53 -8.33 36.33 -8.11
C ALA A 53 -7.61 35.95 -6.82
N ALA A 54 -7.97 34.80 -6.23
CA ALA A 54 -7.32 34.33 -5.00
C ALA A 54 -5.81 34.24 -5.26
N LYS A 55 -5.01 34.78 -4.34
CA LYS A 55 -3.54 34.70 -4.40
C LYS A 55 -3.07 33.53 -3.53
N SER A 56 -1.99 32.90 -3.93
CA SER A 56 -1.31 31.88 -3.11
C SER A 56 -0.86 32.48 -1.77
N ALA A 57 -1.06 31.73 -0.69
CA ALA A 57 -0.56 32.06 0.64
C ALA A 57 0.96 31.76 0.80
N ILE A 58 1.58 31.18 -0.21
CA ILE A 58 3.00 30.84 -0.20
C ILE A 58 3.85 32.04 -0.54
N ALA A 59 4.78 32.40 0.35
CA ALA A 59 5.78 33.42 0.13
C ALA A 59 7.13 32.82 -0.22
N VAL A 60 7.83 33.43 -1.19
CA VAL A 60 9.18 33.00 -1.61
C VAL A 60 10.12 34.16 -1.49
N SER A 61 11.24 33.95 -0.80
CA SER A 61 12.34 34.94 -0.73
C SER A 61 13.62 34.34 -1.32
N ILE A 62 14.30 35.12 -2.15
CA ILE A 62 15.51 34.71 -2.87
C ILE A 62 16.71 35.50 -2.37
N SER A 63 17.79 34.80 -2.06
CA SER A 63 19.09 35.37 -1.81
C SER A 63 20.19 34.48 -2.47
N ALA A 64 21.40 34.99 -2.53
CA ALA A 64 22.53 34.14 -3.00
C ALA A 64 22.85 32.99 -2.05
N ALA A 65 22.43 33.06 -0.78
CA ALA A 65 22.69 32.06 0.23
C ALA A 65 21.61 30.97 0.28
N ALA A 66 20.34 31.32 0.00
CA ALA A 66 19.22 30.39 0.05
C ALA A 66 18.00 30.93 -0.69
N ILE A 67 17.15 30.04 -1.15
CA ILE A 67 15.74 30.29 -1.50
C ILE A 67 14.91 29.77 -0.33
N ALA A 68 14.18 30.67 0.37
CA ALA A 68 13.28 30.27 1.44
C ALA A 68 11.83 30.35 0.95
N ILE A 69 11.07 29.28 1.26
CA ILE A 69 9.66 29.11 0.89
C ILE A 69 8.87 29.00 2.18
N HIS A 70 7.99 29.99 2.44
CA HIS A 70 7.15 30.05 3.63
C HIS A 70 5.72 29.66 3.26
N THR A 71 5.16 28.68 3.91
CA THR A 71 3.76 28.25 3.79
C THR A 71 3.02 28.47 5.12
N PRO A 72 1.69 28.34 5.16
CA PRO A 72 0.95 28.39 6.42
C PRO A 72 1.32 27.29 7.43
N ALA A 73 1.94 26.17 7.00
CA ALA A 73 2.23 25.01 7.83
C ALA A 73 3.72 24.73 8.03
N ALA A 74 4.57 25.11 7.06
CA ALA A 74 5.98 24.73 7.04
C ALA A 74 6.86 25.80 6.37
N ASP A 75 8.14 25.74 6.67
CA ASP A 75 9.18 26.44 5.94
C ASP A 75 10.10 25.45 5.24
N PHE A 76 10.46 25.74 3.99
CA PHE A 76 11.44 24.97 3.22
C PHE A 76 12.56 25.90 2.74
N GLU A 77 13.77 25.37 2.65
CA GLU A 77 14.91 26.11 2.10
C GLU A 77 15.63 25.27 1.05
N LEU A 78 16.08 25.91 -0.03
CA LEU A 78 17.00 25.37 -1.01
C LEU A 78 18.31 26.13 -0.94
N LEU A 79 19.42 25.40 -0.75
CA LEU A 79 20.79 25.94 -0.66
C LEU A 79 21.53 25.85 -2.00
N PRO A 80 22.63 26.63 -2.22
CA PRO A 80 23.38 26.62 -3.49
C PRO A 80 23.95 25.24 -3.89
N ASN A 81 24.25 24.40 -2.92
CA ASN A 81 24.70 23.02 -3.14
C ASN A 81 23.57 22.04 -3.44
N GLY A 82 22.32 22.54 -3.60
CA GLY A 82 21.13 21.74 -3.81
C GLY A 82 20.55 21.11 -2.54
N ALA A 83 21.13 21.33 -1.34
CA ALA A 83 20.56 20.88 -0.09
C ALA A 83 19.18 21.50 0.12
N THR A 84 18.25 20.68 0.61
CA THR A 84 16.93 21.14 1.06
C THR A 84 16.79 20.89 2.55
N THR A 85 16.12 21.80 3.25
CA THR A 85 15.76 21.64 4.66
C THR A 85 14.28 21.92 4.84
N ALA A 86 13.70 21.36 5.90
CA ALA A 86 12.30 21.59 6.24
C ALA A 86 12.12 21.82 7.74
N SER A 87 11.16 22.70 8.08
CA SER A 87 10.77 22.92 9.49
C SER A 87 9.27 23.11 9.62
N LEU A 88 8.73 22.58 10.72
CA LEU A 88 7.34 22.73 11.11
C LEU A 88 7.18 23.95 12.02
N GLY A 89 6.12 24.73 11.83
CA GLY A 89 5.86 25.95 12.60
C GLY A 89 6.51 27.19 12.00
N GLN A 90 6.31 28.34 12.67
CA GLN A 90 6.75 29.66 12.20
C GLN A 90 7.59 30.40 13.25
N GLY A 91 8.50 31.22 12.80
CA GLY A 91 9.29 32.07 13.67
C GLY A 91 10.30 31.31 14.53
N GLN A 92 10.41 31.68 15.83
CA GLN A 92 11.37 31.07 16.77
C GLN A 92 10.98 29.68 17.28
N ALA A 93 9.76 29.21 17.00
CA ALA A 93 9.23 27.91 17.43
C ALA A 93 9.35 26.84 16.33
N LYS A 94 10.29 26.99 15.40
CA LYS A 94 10.52 26.01 14.32
C LYS A 94 11.03 24.69 14.88
N LEU A 95 10.42 23.59 14.43
CA LEU A 95 10.84 22.22 14.73
C LEU A 95 11.31 21.54 13.45
N SER A 96 12.51 20.99 13.44
CA SER A 96 13.10 20.25 12.33
C SER A 96 13.81 19.01 12.82
N LEU A 97 13.90 17.97 12.01
CA LEU A 97 14.78 16.82 12.21
C LEU A 97 16.14 17.01 11.55
N ASP A 98 16.27 17.98 10.63
CA ASP A 98 17.52 18.24 9.93
C ASP A 98 18.68 18.50 10.91
N ALA A 99 19.87 18.04 10.54
CA ALA A 99 21.11 18.39 11.22
C ALA A 99 21.50 19.86 10.96
N ASP A 100 22.22 20.47 11.91
CA ASP A 100 22.63 21.89 11.82
C ASP A 100 23.47 22.23 10.57
N SER A 101 24.13 21.21 10.00
CA SER A 101 24.90 21.34 8.76
C SER A 101 24.40 20.30 7.75
N PRO A 102 23.48 20.68 6.86
CA PRO A 102 22.97 19.77 5.85
C PRO A 102 24.08 19.39 4.85
N ASP A 103 24.21 18.09 4.59
CA ASP A 103 25.07 17.59 3.53
C ASP A 103 24.53 18.02 2.14
N PRO A 104 25.39 18.04 1.10
CA PRO A 104 24.91 18.26 -0.27
C PRO A 104 23.73 17.32 -0.56
N ALA A 105 22.55 17.89 -0.89
CA ALA A 105 21.32 17.11 -1.05
C ALA A 105 21.33 16.23 -2.29
N GLN A 106 22.27 16.45 -3.20
CA GLN A 106 22.27 15.79 -4.48
C GLN A 106 23.68 15.33 -4.86
N SER A 107 23.74 14.23 -5.59
CA SER A 107 24.95 13.78 -6.27
C SER A 107 24.58 13.06 -7.56
N ILE A 108 25.50 13.09 -8.52
CA ILE A 108 25.34 12.43 -9.81
C ILE A 108 26.48 11.43 -10.00
N SER A 109 26.12 10.18 -10.34
CA SER A 109 27.12 9.18 -10.73
C SER A 109 27.30 9.18 -12.23
N LEU A 110 28.51 9.49 -12.67
CA LEU A 110 28.93 9.52 -14.08
C LEU A 110 30.03 8.49 -14.32
N SER A 111 29.74 7.46 -15.13
CA SER A 111 30.72 6.39 -15.48
C SER A 111 31.42 5.80 -14.25
N GLY A 112 30.64 5.53 -13.18
CA GLY A 112 31.12 4.96 -11.92
C GLY A 112 31.79 5.96 -10.96
N ARG A 113 31.87 7.25 -11.31
CA ARG A 113 32.40 8.31 -10.44
C ARG A 113 31.25 9.15 -9.89
N GLU A 114 31.15 9.26 -8.57
CA GLU A 114 30.21 10.16 -7.92
C GLU A 114 30.75 11.59 -7.88
N ILE A 115 29.93 12.54 -8.31
CA ILE A 115 30.19 13.97 -8.24
C ILE A 115 29.25 14.53 -7.19
N PRO A 116 29.75 14.92 -6.02
CA PRO A 116 28.94 15.48 -4.94
C PRO A 116 28.60 16.93 -5.22
N GLY A 117 27.37 17.28 -4.87
CA GLY A 117 26.91 18.66 -4.85
C GLY A 117 26.60 19.22 -6.23
N LEU A 118 25.90 20.31 -6.18
CA LEU A 118 25.48 21.15 -7.29
C LEU A 118 26.04 22.54 -7.09
N ASN A 119 26.05 23.31 -8.12
CA ASN A 119 26.33 24.73 -8.05
C ASN A 119 25.16 25.50 -8.70
N LEU A 120 24.09 25.65 -7.90
CA LEU A 120 22.85 26.32 -8.35
C LEU A 120 23.02 27.83 -8.27
N ASP A 121 22.57 28.53 -9.30
CA ASP A 121 22.50 30.00 -9.36
C ASP A 121 21.19 30.49 -8.73
N LEU A 122 21.15 30.53 -7.41
CA LEU A 122 19.96 30.92 -6.66
C LEU A 122 19.54 32.36 -6.94
N ALA A 123 20.49 33.28 -7.18
CA ALA A 123 20.19 34.70 -7.39
C ALA A 123 19.38 34.92 -8.68
N ASN A 124 19.49 34.05 -9.66
CA ASN A 124 18.76 34.12 -10.92
C ASN A 124 17.60 33.12 -10.99
N ALA A 125 17.09 32.67 -9.83
CA ALA A 125 15.95 31.76 -9.78
C ALA A 125 14.68 32.45 -10.33
N GLU A 126 13.94 31.71 -11.15
CA GLU A 126 12.65 32.15 -11.69
C GLU A 126 11.51 31.62 -10.80
N VAL A 127 10.68 32.54 -10.27
CA VAL A 127 9.48 32.18 -9.48
C VAL A 127 8.24 32.55 -10.25
N LYS A 128 7.31 31.60 -10.37
CA LYS A 128 6.00 31.83 -11.01
C LYS A 128 4.87 31.16 -10.25
N ASP A 129 3.67 31.66 -10.42
CA ASP A 129 2.47 30.99 -9.97
C ASP A 129 2.26 29.71 -10.79
N VAL A 130 1.81 28.64 -10.12
CA VAL A 130 1.54 27.37 -10.77
C VAL A 130 0.13 26.86 -10.44
N THR A 131 -0.51 26.28 -11.44
CA THR A 131 -1.75 25.52 -11.31
C THR A 131 -1.50 24.12 -11.83
N GLY A 132 -1.86 23.11 -11.08
CA GLY A 132 -1.65 21.71 -11.44
C GLY A 132 -2.67 20.78 -10.79
N LYS A 133 -2.45 19.47 -10.91
CA LYS A 133 -3.32 18.46 -10.31
C LYS A 133 -3.40 18.58 -8.78
N LEU A 134 -2.34 19.05 -8.14
CA LEU A 134 -2.28 19.18 -6.68
C LEU A 134 -3.00 20.43 -6.17
N GLY A 135 -3.28 21.40 -7.01
CA GLY A 135 -4.02 22.61 -6.60
C GLY A 135 -4.07 23.67 -7.69
N THR A 136 -4.96 24.64 -7.51
CA THR A 136 -5.10 25.81 -8.41
C THR A 136 -4.20 26.96 -8.02
N LEU A 137 -3.64 26.93 -6.80
CA LEU A 137 -2.74 27.94 -6.25
C LEU A 137 -1.47 27.28 -5.77
N GLY A 138 -0.33 27.78 -6.18
CA GLY A 138 0.98 27.32 -5.78
C GLY A 138 2.10 28.18 -6.36
N LYS A 139 3.34 27.83 -6.01
CA LYS A 139 4.56 28.46 -6.53
C LYS A 139 5.43 27.38 -7.16
N GLN A 140 5.98 27.70 -8.34
CA GLN A 140 7.04 26.94 -8.98
C GLN A 140 8.30 27.79 -9.04
N ILE A 141 9.42 27.22 -8.61
CA ILE A 141 10.73 27.87 -8.58
C ILE A 141 11.65 27.05 -9.48
N ASN A 142 12.19 27.65 -10.52
CA ASN A 142 13.19 27.04 -11.41
C ASN A 142 14.55 27.65 -11.12
N VAL A 143 15.54 26.81 -10.87
CA VAL A 143 16.92 27.21 -10.60
C VAL A 143 17.83 26.46 -11.55
N SER A 144 18.67 27.19 -12.27
CA SER A 144 19.67 26.63 -13.15
C SER A 144 21.00 26.48 -12.44
N GLY A 145 21.79 25.49 -12.86
CA GLY A 145 23.12 25.23 -12.33
C GLY A 145 23.98 24.44 -13.30
N LYS A 146 25.21 24.18 -12.90
CA LYS A 146 26.14 23.32 -13.63
C LYS A 146 26.69 22.27 -12.71
N ILE A 147 26.90 21.08 -13.26
CA ILE A 147 27.58 20.01 -12.54
C ILE A 147 29.08 20.24 -12.60
N PRO A 148 29.77 20.42 -11.45
CA PRO A 148 31.19 20.73 -11.41
C PRO A 148 32.05 19.74 -12.17
N GLY A 149 32.94 20.25 -13.04
CA GLY A 149 33.89 19.45 -13.84
C GLY A 149 33.25 18.65 -14.98
N THR A 150 32.06 19.05 -15.42
CA THR A 150 31.35 18.44 -16.55
C THR A 150 30.71 19.50 -17.45
N ASP A 151 30.23 19.07 -18.63
CA ASP A 151 29.41 19.90 -19.53
C ASP A 151 27.89 19.72 -19.29
N LEU A 152 27.49 19.14 -18.16
CA LEU A 152 26.07 18.98 -17.81
C LEU A 152 25.53 20.27 -17.20
N GLU A 153 24.48 20.78 -17.82
CA GLU A 153 23.61 21.83 -17.26
C GLU A 153 22.48 21.17 -16.48
N GLU A 154 22.13 21.77 -15.36
CA GLU A 154 21.02 21.35 -14.52
C GLU A 154 19.95 22.43 -14.43
N THR A 155 18.70 21.98 -14.35
CA THR A 155 17.56 22.77 -13.88
C THR A 155 16.88 22.01 -12.76
N ALA A 156 16.91 22.56 -11.56
CA ALA A 156 16.12 22.10 -10.42
C ALA A 156 14.77 22.84 -10.43
N THR A 157 13.67 22.11 -10.35
CA THR A 157 12.31 22.65 -10.26
C THR A 157 11.70 22.24 -8.94
N LEU A 158 11.37 23.24 -8.11
CA LEU A 158 10.61 23.07 -6.88
C LEU A 158 9.16 23.51 -7.10
N GLU A 159 8.21 22.76 -6.56
CA GLU A 159 6.79 23.11 -6.56
C GLU A 159 6.21 22.95 -5.16
N VAL A 160 5.42 23.95 -4.72
CA VAL A 160 4.68 23.93 -3.47
C VAL A 160 3.26 24.45 -3.73
N TYR A 161 2.26 23.76 -3.19
CA TYR A 161 0.83 24.07 -3.41
C TYR A 161 0.13 24.41 -2.11
N ASP A 162 -0.78 25.38 -2.14
CA ASP A 162 -1.56 25.81 -0.98
C ASP A 162 -2.40 24.67 -0.39
N SER A 163 -2.82 23.70 -1.22
CA SER A 163 -3.57 22.51 -0.79
C SER A 163 -2.73 21.50 0.00
N PHE A 164 -1.39 21.59 -0.08
CA PHE A 164 -0.44 20.70 0.58
C PHE A 164 0.71 21.54 1.18
N PRO A 165 0.41 22.40 2.17
CA PRO A 165 1.36 23.43 2.63
C PRO A 165 2.59 22.85 3.37
N ASN A 166 2.57 21.59 3.75
CA ASN A 166 3.68 20.89 4.39
C ASN A 166 4.45 19.95 3.42
N LEU A 167 4.27 20.12 2.10
CA LEU A 167 4.88 19.30 1.05
C LEU A 167 5.59 20.18 0.03
N ALA A 168 6.87 19.90 -0.23
CA ALA A 168 7.64 20.46 -1.33
C ALA A 168 8.03 19.36 -2.32
N LEU A 169 7.81 19.59 -3.61
CA LEU A 169 8.22 18.71 -4.69
C LEU A 169 9.54 19.17 -5.29
N LEU A 170 10.37 18.24 -5.73
CA LEU A 170 11.61 18.51 -6.44
C LEU A 170 11.75 17.55 -7.62
N SER A 171 12.06 18.11 -8.79
CA SER A 171 12.53 17.37 -9.95
C SER A 171 13.77 18.01 -10.54
N ILE A 172 14.59 17.21 -11.22
CA ILE A 172 15.85 17.64 -11.84
C ILE A 172 15.84 17.29 -13.31
N ARG A 173 16.31 18.23 -14.11
CA ARG A 173 16.52 18.06 -15.54
C ARG A 173 17.98 18.29 -15.83
N LEU A 174 18.66 17.27 -16.40
CA LEU A 174 20.06 17.32 -16.83
C LEU A 174 20.15 17.40 -18.34
N ARG A 175 20.86 18.39 -18.88
CA ARG A 175 21.11 18.56 -20.30
C ARG A 175 22.59 18.43 -20.59
N ASN A 176 22.96 17.60 -21.56
CA ASN A 176 24.31 17.58 -22.06
C ASN A 176 24.55 18.80 -22.99
N ALA A 177 25.24 19.81 -22.47
CA ALA A 177 25.63 21.02 -23.23
C ALA A 177 26.99 20.91 -23.93
N GLY A 178 27.69 19.78 -23.74
CA GLY A 178 28.99 19.50 -24.34
C GLY A 178 28.90 18.98 -25.76
N THR A 179 30.05 18.58 -26.29
CA THR A 179 30.21 18.03 -27.66
C THR A 179 30.41 16.51 -27.67
N SER A 180 30.52 15.88 -26.50
CA SER A 180 30.78 14.44 -26.34
C SER A 180 29.63 13.79 -25.56
N ASP A 181 29.43 12.48 -25.74
CA ASP A 181 28.46 11.69 -25.02
C ASP A 181 28.79 11.65 -23.51
N VAL A 182 27.79 11.77 -22.68
CA VAL A 182 27.92 11.67 -21.20
C VAL A 182 27.09 10.52 -20.68
N LYS A 183 27.74 9.53 -20.04
CA LYS A 183 27.04 8.40 -19.40
C LYS A 183 26.65 8.75 -17.97
N ILE A 184 25.34 8.75 -17.70
CA ILE A 184 24.77 8.93 -16.37
C ILE A 184 24.37 7.56 -15.84
N ASP A 185 24.90 7.17 -14.69
CA ASP A 185 24.56 5.91 -14.02
C ASP A 185 23.35 6.11 -13.10
N SER A 186 23.37 7.14 -12.23
CA SER A 186 22.28 7.48 -11.32
C SER A 186 22.31 8.94 -10.87
N VAL A 187 21.16 9.41 -10.37
CA VAL A 187 21.01 10.70 -9.70
C VAL A 187 20.49 10.44 -8.29
N ASN A 188 21.22 10.91 -7.27
CA ASN A 188 20.73 10.95 -5.89
C ASN A 188 20.07 12.30 -5.62
N MET A 189 18.86 12.27 -5.10
CA MET A 189 18.04 13.44 -4.80
C MET A 189 17.55 13.40 -3.36
N GLN A 190 17.05 14.53 -2.84
CA GLN A 190 16.45 14.60 -1.49
C GLN A 190 17.33 13.94 -0.43
N ARG A 191 18.64 14.25 -0.45
CA ARG A 191 19.52 13.75 0.64
C ARG A 191 19.28 14.61 1.87
N HIS A 192 18.80 13.98 2.93
CA HIS A 192 18.60 14.59 4.24
C HIS A 192 19.46 13.88 5.27
N SER A 193 19.97 14.68 6.21
CA SER A 193 20.73 14.20 7.36
C SER A 193 20.01 14.60 8.63
N PHE A 194 19.53 13.62 9.38
CA PHE A 194 18.77 13.81 10.60
C PHE A 194 19.67 13.68 11.83
N ALA A 195 19.55 14.64 12.75
CA ALA A 195 20.27 14.60 14.01
C ALA A 195 19.65 13.58 14.97
N THR A 196 20.49 12.79 15.63
CA THR A 196 20.11 11.79 16.65
C THR A 196 20.72 12.13 18.00
N PRO A 197 20.31 11.48 19.10
CA PRO A 197 20.99 11.65 20.40
C PRO A 197 22.50 11.34 20.37
N ALA A 198 22.95 10.51 19.44
CA ALA A 198 24.36 10.17 19.28
C ALA A 198 25.15 11.28 18.55
N SER A 199 24.51 12.05 17.68
CA SER A 199 25.17 13.11 16.88
C SER A 199 24.98 14.52 17.44
N SER A 200 24.01 14.75 18.31
CA SER A 200 23.71 16.08 18.87
C SER A 200 23.15 15.98 20.27
N SER A 201 23.77 16.74 21.21
CA SER A 201 23.28 16.85 22.59
C SER A 201 21.93 17.60 22.70
N ALA A 202 21.53 18.33 21.67
CA ALA A 202 20.20 18.97 21.59
C ALA A 202 19.08 17.94 21.33
N ARG A 203 19.40 16.71 20.92
CA ARG A 203 18.44 15.65 20.66
C ARG A 203 18.44 14.64 21.81
N SER A 204 17.37 14.60 22.61
CA SER A 204 17.24 13.70 23.76
C SER A 204 16.37 12.50 23.48
N THR A 205 15.63 12.46 22.36
CA THR A 205 14.67 11.42 22.02
C THR A 205 15.17 10.55 20.87
N PRO A 206 14.87 9.23 20.86
CA PRO A 206 15.23 8.35 19.77
C PRO A 206 14.52 8.76 18.47
N LEU A 207 15.06 8.34 17.33
CA LEU A 207 14.49 8.52 16.02
C LEU A 207 13.81 7.21 15.60
N TRP A 208 12.53 7.26 15.30
CA TRP A 208 11.76 6.18 14.69
C TRP A 208 11.71 6.34 13.18
N THR A 209 11.49 5.25 12.46
CA THR A 209 11.41 5.23 11.01
C THR A 209 10.31 4.31 10.50
N PHE A 210 9.71 4.71 9.38
CA PHE A 210 8.97 3.84 8.47
C PHE A 210 9.77 3.70 7.17
N GLN A 211 9.97 2.46 6.71
CA GLN A 211 10.67 2.18 5.46
C GLN A 211 9.78 1.33 4.56
N GLY A 212 9.14 1.98 3.59
CA GLY A 212 8.08 1.41 2.75
C GLY A 212 8.52 0.36 1.75
N SER A 213 9.83 0.03 1.68
CA SER A 213 10.33 -1.01 0.79
C SER A 213 9.92 -2.41 1.25
N SER A 214 9.57 -3.24 0.29
CA SER A 214 9.27 -4.65 0.50
C SER A 214 10.56 -5.47 0.36
N LEU A 215 11.26 -5.73 1.47
CA LEU A 215 12.59 -6.33 1.44
C LEU A 215 12.59 -7.83 1.71
N LYS A 216 11.86 -8.25 2.73
CA LYS A 216 11.91 -9.63 3.22
C LYS A 216 10.64 -9.95 3.99
N TRP A 217 10.18 -11.17 3.87
CA TRP A 217 9.07 -11.70 4.62
C TRP A 217 9.21 -11.45 6.13
N GLY A 218 8.15 -10.96 6.75
CA GLY A 218 8.06 -10.75 8.19
C GLY A 218 8.95 -9.66 8.75
N LYS A 219 9.73 -8.94 7.90
CA LYS A 219 10.55 -7.82 8.37
C LYS A 219 9.65 -6.64 8.72
N ASP A 220 9.89 -6.04 9.88
CA ASP A 220 9.21 -4.82 10.26
C ASP A 220 9.63 -3.65 9.37
N GLU A 221 8.66 -2.89 8.94
CA GLU A 221 8.80 -1.61 8.25
C GLU A 221 8.86 -0.41 9.21
N ILE A 222 8.47 -0.60 10.48
CA ILE A 222 8.36 0.45 11.50
C ILE A 222 9.22 0.07 12.71
N PHE A 223 10.29 0.82 12.95
CA PHE A 223 11.24 0.52 14.03
C PHE A 223 12.02 1.76 14.48
N MET A 224 12.61 1.69 15.64
CA MET A 224 13.57 2.68 16.12
C MET A 224 14.89 2.49 15.38
N VAL A 225 15.46 3.57 14.82
CA VAL A 225 16.69 3.50 14.03
C VAL A 225 17.84 3.02 14.89
N PRO A 226 18.50 1.89 14.55
CA PRO A 226 19.65 1.41 15.29
C PRO A 226 20.89 2.31 15.12
N ALA A 227 21.77 2.31 16.10
CA ALA A 227 23.03 3.09 16.07
C ALA A 227 23.95 2.75 14.89
N LYS A 228 23.85 1.52 14.38
CA LYS A 228 24.52 1.07 13.14
C LYS A 228 23.47 0.49 12.22
N PHE A 229 23.16 1.19 11.15
CA PHE A 229 22.14 0.81 10.20
C PHE A 229 22.51 1.18 8.78
N SER A 230 22.21 0.32 7.82
CA SER A 230 22.31 0.60 6.40
C SER A 230 21.31 -0.28 5.67
N GLN A 231 20.44 0.33 4.85
CA GLN A 231 19.44 -0.35 4.06
C GLN A 231 19.23 0.39 2.75
N GLU A 232 19.32 -0.30 1.62
CA GLU A 232 19.17 0.29 0.29
C GLU A 232 17.73 0.64 -0.05
N ASN A 233 16.75 -0.07 0.51
CA ASN A 233 15.34 0.13 0.21
C ASN A 233 15.03 0.17 -1.30
N PRO A 234 15.22 -0.92 -2.05
CA PRO A 234 14.85 -0.98 -3.46
C PRO A 234 13.33 -1.03 -3.62
N PHE A 235 12.81 -0.36 -4.65
CA PHE A 235 11.41 -0.34 -5.04
C PHE A 235 11.23 -0.83 -6.48
N GLY A 236 10.02 -1.28 -6.81
CA GLY A 236 9.61 -1.61 -8.16
C GLY A 236 10.22 -2.88 -8.77
N ALA A 237 11.25 -3.46 -8.17
CA ALA A 237 11.89 -4.67 -8.67
C ALA A 237 11.99 -5.73 -7.56
N PRO A 238 11.98 -7.03 -7.89
CA PRO A 238 12.16 -8.08 -6.90
C PRO A 238 13.55 -8.04 -6.30
N VAL A 239 13.62 -8.31 -4.99
CA VAL A 239 14.88 -8.47 -4.25
C VAL A 239 15.14 -9.95 -4.07
N ALA A 240 16.11 -10.48 -4.81
CA ALA A 240 16.53 -11.87 -4.65
C ALA A 240 17.24 -12.03 -3.29
N THR A 241 16.73 -12.93 -2.45
CA THR A 241 17.42 -13.39 -1.24
C THR A 241 17.75 -14.88 -1.38
N LYS A 242 18.76 -15.36 -0.65
CA LYS A 242 19.13 -16.79 -0.68
C LYS A 242 17.97 -17.71 -0.28
N ASP A 243 17.12 -17.24 0.62
CA ASP A 243 16.08 -18.06 1.26
C ASP A 243 14.70 -17.78 0.67
N ASP A 244 14.56 -16.78 -0.19
CA ASP A 244 13.27 -16.29 -0.62
C ASP A 244 13.28 -15.84 -2.09
N LEU A 245 13.66 -16.73 -2.91
CA LEU A 245 13.68 -16.80 -4.38
C LEU A 245 12.90 -15.68 -5.10
N GLY A 246 13.24 -14.41 -4.82
CA GLY A 246 12.66 -13.24 -5.48
C GLY A 246 11.30 -12.81 -4.94
N SER A 247 10.96 -13.16 -3.72
CA SER A 247 9.66 -12.89 -3.11
C SER A 247 9.49 -11.48 -2.52
N ALA A 248 10.48 -10.63 -2.63
CA ALA A 248 10.40 -9.26 -2.12
C ALA A 248 10.53 -8.26 -3.26
N GLY A 249 10.20 -7.02 -2.98
CA GLY A 249 10.21 -5.92 -3.95
C GLY A 249 8.85 -5.25 -4.09
N GLY A 250 8.80 -4.12 -4.75
CA GLY A 250 7.63 -3.26 -4.79
C GLY A 250 7.61 -2.30 -3.59
N GLY A 251 6.54 -2.25 -2.84
CA GLY A 251 6.40 -1.39 -1.68
C GLY A 251 5.84 0.00 -1.98
N VAL A 252 5.63 0.79 -0.91
CA VAL A 252 5.23 2.21 -0.95
C VAL A 252 6.50 3.05 -0.97
N PRO A 253 6.74 3.90 -2.01
CA PRO A 253 8.00 4.59 -2.20
C PRO A 253 8.14 5.80 -1.26
N VAL A 254 8.11 5.54 0.05
CA VAL A 254 8.22 6.51 1.13
C VAL A 254 9.16 5.97 2.20
N VAL A 255 10.08 6.80 2.68
CA VAL A 255 10.76 6.63 3.96
C VAL A 255 10.43 7.83 4.82
N ALA A 256 10.07 7.55 6.08
CA ALA A 256 9.66 8.57 7.03
C ALA A 256 10.41 8.42 8.35
N PHE A 257 10.67 9.54 9.00
CA PHE A 257 11.35 9.61 10.29
C PHE A 257 10.58 10.51 11.22
N TRP A 258 10.51 10.17 12.52
CA TRP A 258 9.84 11.01 13.49
C TRP A 258 10.49 10.91 14.88
N SER A 259 10.41 12.01 15.58
CA SER A 259 10.62 12.13 17.02
C SER A 259 9.27 12.42 17.69
N LYS A 260 9.28 12.77 18.98
CA LYS A 260 8.03 13.03 19.71
C LYS A 260 7.14 14.12 19.08
N ASN A 261 7.73 15.18 18.52
CA ASN A 261 7.00 16.40 18.15
C ASN A 261 7.10 16.76 16.65
N VAL A 262 8.03 16.15 15.93
CA VAL A 262 8.29 16.47 14.52
C VAL A 262 8.76 15.23 13.78
N GLY A 263 8.33 15.14 12.54
CA GLY A 263 8.76 14.12 11.58
C GLY A 263 9.03 14.71 10.22
N GLU A 264 9.82 14.01 9.42
CA GLU A 264 10.12 14.31 8.03
C GLU A 264 10.06 13.03 7.19
N ALA A 265 9.61 13.17 5.93
CA ALA A 265 9.56 12.05 5.01
C ALA A 265 9.96 12.49 3.60
N ILE A 266 10.58 11.55 2.87
CA ILE A 266 10.94 11.69 1.46
C ILE A 266 10.41 10.50 0.66
N GLY A 267 10.27 10.70 -0.64
CA GLY A 267 9.82 9.67 -1.59
C GLY A 267 9.52 10.26 -2.95
N HIS A 268 8.68 9.59 -3.74
CA HIS A 268 8.20 10.11 -5.01
C HIS A 268 6.67 10.07 -5.11
N ILE A 269 6.11 10.86 -6.04
CA ILE A 269 4.66 10.99 -6.23
C ILE A 269 4.17 10.43 -7.58
N GLU A 270 5.04 9.74 -8.33
CA GLU A 270 4.60 9.12 -9.57
C GLU A 270 3.68 7.94 -9.30
N THR A 271 2.65 7.78 -10.12
CA THR A 271 1.61 6.74 -9.97
C THR A 271 2.05 5.36 -10.48
N LEU A 272 3.25 5.24 -11.01
CA LEU A 272 3.86 3.99 -11.44
C LEU A 272 4.82 3.45 -10.38
N PRO A 273 4.96 2.14 -10.25
CA PRO A 273 5.93 1.50 -9.37
C PRO A 273 7.35 1.62 -9.94
N LEU A 274 7.94 2.83 -9.85
CA LEU A 274 9.25 3.12 -10.42
C LEU A 274 10.35 2.24 -9.82
N VAL A 275 11.27 1.79 -10.67
CA VAL A 275 12.47 1.07 -10.25
C VAL A 275 13.52 2.09 -9.79
N LEU A 276 13.58 2.29 -8.48
CA LEU A 276 14.51 3.19 -7.80
C LEU A 276 14.80 2.68 -6.38
N SER A 277 15.58 3.40 -5.58
CA SER A 277 15.79 3.06 -4.18
C SER A 277 15.76 4.31 -3.28
N LEU A 278 15.47 4.08 -1.99
CA LEU A 278 15.52 5.12 -0.95
C LEU A 278 16.51 4.69 0.13
N PRO A 279 17.83 4.75 -0.12
CA PRO A 279 18.84 4.30 0.82
C PRO A 279 18.78 5.10 2.13
N VAL A 280 18.90 4.37 3.24
CA VAL A 280 18.97 4.92 4.60
C VAL A 280 20.20 4.34 5.30
N GLN A 281 21.02 5.20 5.90
CA GLN A 281 22.21 4.77 6.63
C GLN A 281 22.51 5.63 7.84
N THR A 282 23.10 5.02 8.86
CA THR A 282 23.70 5.76 9.97
C THR A 282 25.15 6.13 9.61
N THR A 283 25.49 7.38 9.71
CA THR A 283 26.85 7.91 9.46
C THR A 283 27.79 7.66 10.66
N PRO A 284 29.12 7.71 10.46
CA PRO A 284 30.09 7.49 11.55
C PRO A 284 29.94 8.47 12.73
N ASP A 285 29.44 9.69 12.49
CA ASP A 285 29.14 10.69 13.51
C ASP A 285 27.77 10.53 14.16
N GLY A 286 27.04 9.45 13.82
CA GLY A 286 25.77 9.08 14.44
C GLY A 286 24.54 9.75 13.86
N ARG A 287 24.64 10.55 12.79
CA ARG A 287 23.48 11.06 12.06
C ARG A 287 22.84 9.93 11.24
N VAL A 288 21.59 10.11 10.84
CA VAL A 288 20.90 9.24 9.89
C VAL A 288 20.74 9.97 8.57
N GLN A 289 21.25 9.40 7.49
CA GLN A 289 21.07 9.92 6.13
C GLN A 289 20.03 9.11 5.38
N ALA A 290 19.18 9.80 4.63
CA ALA A 290 18.24 9.24 3.66
C ALA A 290 18.32 9.99 2.35
N SER A 291 18.04 9.31 1.22
CA SER A 291 17.96 9.94 -0.10
C SER A 291 17.06 9.13 -1.03
N VAL A 292 16.72 9.72 -2.18
CA VAL A 292 16.07 9.03 -3.31
C VAL A 292 17.11 8.83 -4.40
N ARG A 293 17.45 7.58 -4.71
CA ARG A 293 18.39 7.21 -5.78
C ARG A 293 17.63 6.77 -7.02
N VAL A 294 17.75 7.57 -8.09
CA VAL A 294 17.12 7.33 -9.39
C VAL A 294 18.16 6.75 -10.34
N PRO A 295 18.08 5.48 -10.76
CA PRO A 295 18.95 4.94 -11.77
C PRO A 295 18.61 5.59 -13.11
N ALA A 296 19.62 6.13 -13.79
CA ALA A 296 19.51 6.69 -15.13
C ALA A 296 19.92 5.66 -16.18
N ASN A 297 21.08 5.01 -16.00
CA ASN A 297 21.66 4.00 -16.90
C ASN A 297 21.58 4.41 -18.37
N SER A 298 21.76 5.70 -18.65
CA SER A 298 21.59 6.31 -19.96
C SER A 298 22.86 7.05 -20.41
N THR A 299 23.06 7.12 -21.72
CA THR A 299 24.09 7.94 -22.34
C THR A 299 23.41 9.10 -23.04
N LEU A 300 23.68 10.32 -22.59
CA LEU A 300 23.18 11.54 -23.21
C LEU A 300 24.11 12.01 -24.30
N LYS A 301 23.62 12.07 -25.52
CA LYS A 301 24.31 12.72 -26.63
C LYS A 301 24.28 14.25 -26.46
N PRO A 302 25.12 14.99 -27.16
CA PRO A 302 25.06 16.45 -27.20
C PRO A 302 23.64 16.96 -27.44
N GLY A 303 23.16 17.81 -26.53
CA GLY A 303 21.82 18.39 -26.53
C GLY A 303 20.70 17.54 -25.90
N GLU A 304 20.94 16.25 -25.68
CA GLU A 304 19.93 15.38 -25.04
C GLU A 304 19.73 15.69 -23.55
N VAL A 305 18.56 15.28 -23.04
CA VAL A 305 18.07 15.59 -21.68
C VAL A 305 17.66 14.32 -20.95
N PHE A 306 18.06 14.21 -19.69
CA PHE A 306 17.53 13.28 -18.73
C PHE A 306 16.67 14.04 -17.71
N SER A 307 15.52 13.48 -17.31
CA SER A 307 14.66 14.05 -16.28
C SER A 307 14.36 13.01 -15.21
N THR A 308 14.44 13.43 -13.96
CA THR A 308 14.08 12.60 -12.81
C THR A 308 12.55 12.58 -12.62
N PRO A 309 11.99 11.59 -11.89
CA PRO A 309 10.63 11.69 -11.36
C PRO A 309 10.52 12.87 -10.38
N ARG A 310 9.27 13.26 -10.07
CA ARG A 310 8.98 14.23 -9.02
C ARG A 310 9.12 13.55 -7.66
N THR A 311 10.12 13.96 -6.91
CA THR A 311 10.34 13.55 -5.53
C THR A 311 9.72 14.57 -4.58
N PHE A 312 9.54 14.19 -3.32
CA PHE A 312 8.98 15.09 -2.31
C PHE A 312 9.79 15.09 -1.02
N LEU A 313 9.68 16.19 -0.31
CA LEU A 313 10.02 16.39 1.09
C LEU A 313 8.77 16.87 1.81
N THR A 314 8.45 16.26 2.95
CA THR A 314 7.37 16.73 3.82
C THR A 314 7.80 16.76 5.28
N VAL A 315 7.31 17.76 6.03
CA VAL A 315 7.50 17.89 7.46
C VAL A 315 6.13 17.86 8.16
N TYR A 316 6.05 17.18 9.32
CA TYR A 316 4.78 16.91 9.98
C TYR A 316 4.92 16.74 11.50
N SER A 317 3.80 16.81 12.22
CA SER A 317 3.70 16.39 13.63
C SER A 317 2.98 15.05 13.70
N GLY A 318 3.46 14.13 14.54
CA GLY A 318 2.92 12.77 14.67
C GLY A 318 3.92 11.71 14.23
N ASP A 319 3.41 10.56 13.80
CA ASP A 319 4.20 9.43 13.35
C ASP A 319 3.99 9.10 11.85
N TYR A 320 4.36 7.90 11.44
CA TYR A 320 4.28 7.44 10.04
C TYR A 320 2.88 7.53 9.41
N TYR A 321 1.82 7.61 10.17
CA TYR A 321 0.47 7.79 9.64
C TYR A 321 0.34 9.08 8.83
N GLU A 322 0.90 10.18 9.34
CA GLU A 322 0.75 11.51 8.72
C GLU A 322 1.35 11.59 7.31
N PRO A 323 2.64 11.26 7.09
CA PRO A 323 3.22 11.35 5.76
C PRO A 323 2.65 10.31 4.79
N LEU A 324 2.20 9.13 5.26
CA LEU A 324 1.55 8.14 4.41
C LEU A 324 0.15 8.61 3.98
N SER A 325 -0.62 9.23 4.86
CA SER A 325 -1.93 9.80 4.55
C SER A 325 -1.81 10.98 3.57
N LEU A 326 -0.80 11.85 3.79
CA LEU A 326 -0.48 12.94 2.88
C LEU A 326 -0.11 12.41 1.49
N TRP A 327 0.86 11.48 1.42
CA TRP A 327 1.28 10.84 0.17
C TRP A 327 0.10 10.19 -0.56
N SER A 328 -0.74 9.47 0.16
CA SER A 328 -1.95 8.86 -0.38
C SER A 328 -2.90 9.88 -1.02
N SER A 329 -3.09 11.02 -0.37
CA SER A 329 -3.91 12.12 -0.88
C SER A 329 -3.32 12.78 -2.13
N VAL A 330 -2.00 12.89 -2.20
CA VAL A 330 -1.27 13.35 -3.39
C VAL A 330 -1.47 12.37 -4.56
N ILE A 331 -1.34 11.08 -4.31
CA ILE A 331 -1.55 10.02 -5.34
C ILE A 331 -2.99 10.02 -5.86
N ASP A 332 -4.00 10.29 -5.00
CA ASP A 332 -5.39 10.47 -5.44
C ASP A 332 -5.51 11.63 -6.45
N LYS A 333 -4.88 12.76 -6.15
CA LYS A 333 -4.87 13.95 -7.03
C LYS A 333 -4.09 13.70 -8.31
N GLU A 334 -3.04 12.91 -8.28
CA GLU A 334 -2.26 12.54 -9.47
C GLU A 334 -3.02 11.62 -10.44
N GLY A 335 -4.15 11.04 -10.01
CA GLY A 335 -5.08 10.30 -10.88
C GLY A 335 -5.14 8.80 -10.59
N LEU A 336 -4.72 8.39 -9.41
CA LEU A 336 -4.88 7.01 -8.93
C LEU A 336 -5.68 7.01 -7.61
N PRO A 337 -7.02 7.21 -7.68
CA PRO A 337 -7.87 7.36 -6.51
C PRO A 337 -8.01 6.06 -5.72
N LYS A 338 -8.36 6.19 -4.44
CA LYS A 338 -8.71 5.06 -3.57
C LYS A 338 -9.95 4.34 -4.10
N PRO A 339 -10.02 3.00 -3.98
CA PRO A 339 -11.25 2.28 -4.30
C PRO A 339 -12.37 2.65 -3.33
N ALA A 340 -13.61 2.62 -3.82
CA ALA A 340 -14.77 2.76 -2.95
C ALA A 340 -14.99 1.49 -2.13
N ASN A 341 -15.24 1.65 -0.82
CA ASN A 341 -15.61 0.53 0.04
C ASN A 341 -17.07 0.12 -0.18
N ASN A 342 -17.36 -1.16 0.01
CA ASN A 342 -18.71 -1.69 0.14
C ASN A 342 -18.87 -2.40 1.51
N ASP A 343 -20.09 -2.75 1.90
CA ASP A 343 -20.37 -3.35 3.21
C ASP A 343 -19.74 -4.74 3.38
N GLU A 344 -19.58 -5.49 2.30
CA GLU A 344 -18.99 -6.83 2.30
C GLU A 344 -17.51 -6.82 2.66
N ASN A 345 -16.80 -5.71 2.39
CA ASN A 345 -15.39 -5.57 2.72
C ASN A 345 -15.10 -5.73 4.23
N TYR A 346 -16.11 -5.61 5.09
CA TYR A 346 -15.96 -5.62 6.56
C TYR A 346 -16.46 -6.89 7.23
N ALA A 347 -16.99 -7.83 6.46
CA ALA A 347 -17.52 -9.07 7.02
C ALA A 347 -16.41 -9.97 7.58
N VAL A 348 -16.72 -10.71 8.63
CA VAL A 348 -15.83 -11.76 9.18
C VAL A 348 -15.64 -12.85 8.13
N SER A 349 -14.40 -13.25 7.91
CA SER A 349 -14.05 -14.28 6.92
C SER A 349 -13.38 -15.50 7.58
N TRP A 350 -13.72 -16.68 7.09
CA TRP A 350 -13.03 -17.92 7.38
C TRP A 350 -12.25 -18.39 6.14
N CYS A 351 -11.03 -18.88 6.35
CA CYS A 351 -10.13 -19.35 5.29
C CYS A 351 -9.85 -20.83 5.43
N GLY A 352 -10.02 -21.58 4.34
CA GLY A 352 -9.72 -23.00 4.27
C GLY A 352 -8.24 -23.35 4.42
N TRP A 353 -7.32 -22.37 4.54
CA TRP A 353 -5.90 -22.57 4.75
C TRP A 353 -5.56 -23.38 6.02
N GLY A 354 -6.49 -23.53 6.96
CA GLY A 354 -6.33 -24.47 8.06
C GLY A 354 -6.08 -25.92 7.62
N TYR A 355 -6.57 -26.30 6.45
CA TYR A 355 -6.34 -27.60 5.81
C TYR A 355 -5.09 -27.62 4.91
N GLU A 356 -4.44 -26.48 4.71
CA GLU A 356 -3.29 -26.30 3.82
C GLU A 356 -3.52 -26.87 2.40
N PHE A 357 -2.44 -27.34 1.74
CA PHE A 357 -2.51 -27.94 0.42
C PHE A 357 -3.40 -29.19 0.32
N GLY A 358 -3.87 -29.72 1.46
CA GLY A 358 -4.76 -30.87 1.55
C GLY A 358 -6.25 -30.54 1.47
N VAL A 359 -6.63 -29.28 1.30
CA VAL A 359 -8.03 -28.83 1.28
C VAL A 359 -8.86 -29.61 0.25
N THR A 360 -10.12 -29.94 0.62
CA THR A 360 -11.09 -30.65 -0.23
C THR A 360 -12.43 -29.93 -0.23
N ALA A 361 -13.24 -30.11 -1.27
CA ALA A 361 -14.60 -29.60 -1.32
C ALA A 361 -15.46 -30.10 -0.14
N LYS A 362 -15.25 -31.34 0.29
CA LYS A 362 -15.95 -31.92 1.44
C LYS A 362 -15.64 -31.19 2.74
N GLN A 363 -14.36 -30.94 3.03
CA GLN A 363 -13.95 -30.20 4.24
C GLN A 363 -14.51 -28.77 4.24
N MET A 364 -14.47 -28.09 3.08
CA MET A 364 -15.10 -26.77 2.95
C MET A 364 -16.59 -26.81 3.31
N LEU A 365 -17.34 -27.74 2.71
CA LEU A 365 -18.79 -27.88 2.92
C LEU A 365 -19.15 -28.34 4.34
N ASP A 366 -18.38 -29.25 4.93
CA ASP A 366 -18.63 -29.74 6.28
C ASP A 366 -18.45 -28.65 7.34
N THR A 367 -17.68 -27.58 7.03
CA THR A 367 -17.48 -26.43 7.95
C THR A 367 -18.69 -25.47 7.98
N ILE A 368 -19.57 -25.49 6.97
CA ILE A 368 -20.71 -24.55 6.85
C ILE A 368 -21.55 -24.41 8.12
N PRO A 369 -21.97 -25.51 8.81
CA PRO A 369 -22.77 -25.38 10.03
C PRO A 369 -22.07 -24.57 11.12
N LYS A 370 -20.75 -24.72 11.26
CA LYS A 370 -19.95 -24.00 12.24
C LYS A 370 -19.78 -22.52 11.87
N LEU A 371 -19.60 -22.19 10.60
CA LEU A 371 -19.56 -20.81 10.13
C LEU A 371 -20.86 -20.06 10.46
N LYS A 372 -22.01 -20.71 10.21
CA LYS A 372 -23.33 -20.14 10.57
C LYS A 372 -23.49 -19.93 12.06
N GLU A 373 -23.09 -20.92 12.86
CA GLU A 373 -23.16 -20.83 14.34
C GLU A 373 -22.32 -19.66 14.88
N LEU A 374 -21.15 -19.40 14.28
CA LEU A 374 -20.25 -18.32 14.68
C LEU A 374 -20.61 -16.97 14.03
N GLY A 375 -21.58 -16.91 13.10
CA GLY A 375 -21.95 -15.68 12.40
C GLY A 375 -20.90 -15.23 11.38
N ILE A 376 -20.24 -16.17 10.72
CA ILE A 376 -19.27 -15.93 9.65
C ILE A 376 -19.97 -16.06 8.29
N HIS A 377 -19.86 -15.03 7.45
CA HIS A 377 -20.58 -14.94 6.17
C HIS A 377 -19.69 -15.00 4.94
N TRP A 378 -18.36 -15.10 5.12
CA TRP A 378 -17.41 -15.25 4.05
C TRP A 378 -16.51 -16.46 4.29
N ALA A 379 -16.25 -17.21 3.21
CA ALA A 379 -15.30 -18.33 3.18
C ALA A 379 -14.29 -18.13 2.05
N THR A 380 -13.07 -18.64 2.22
CA THR A 380 -12.03 -18.62 1.18
C THR A 380 -11.60 -20.04 0.87
N LEU A 381 -11.73 -20.48 -0.38
CA LEU A 381 -11.04 -21.66 -0.89
C LEU A 381 -9.59 -21.25 -1.16
N ASP A 382 -8.70 -21.66 -0.26
CA ASP A 382 -7.29 -21.24 -0.26
C ASP A 382 -6.41 -22.15 -1.12
N ASP A 383 -5.09 -22.01 -1.03
CA ASP A 383 -4.08 -22.71 -1.84
C ASP A 383 -4.28 -24.24 -1.81
N GLY A 384 -4.00 -24.91 -2.94
CA GLY A 384 -4.09 -26.37 -3.07
C GLY A 384 -5.30 -26.90 -3.84
N TRP A 385 -6.21 -26.08 -4.32
CA TRP A 385 -7.39 -26.50 -5.10
C TRP A 385 -7.09 -26.77 -6.59
N PHE A 386 -5.99 -26.27 -7.12
CA PHE A 386 -5.63 -26.25 -8.54
C PHE A 386 -4.55 -27.28 -8.87
N ASN A 387 -4.46 -27.62 -10.15
CA ASN A 387 -3.49 -28.58 -10.69
C ASN A 387 -2.08 -28.02 -10.87
N ASN A 388 -1.97 -26.76 -11.37
CA ASN A 388 -0.71 -26.06 -11.56
C ASN A 388 -0.88 -24.53 -11.51
N TYR A 389 0.21 -23.82 -11.26
CA TYR A 389 0.25 -22.37 -11.37
C TYR A 389 0.24 -21.97 -12.85
N GLY A 390 -0.66 -21.08 -13.20
CA GLY A 390 -0.84 -20.54 -14.54
C GLY A 390 -2.17 -20.91 -15.17
N ASP A 391 -2.54 -22.20 -15.22
CA ASP A 391 -3.79 -22.64 -15.84
C ASP A 391 -5.00 -22.49 -14.93
N TRP A 392 -4.78 -22.63 -13.62
CA TRP A 392 -5.80 -22.46 -12.57
C TRP A 392 -7.02 -23.38 -12.82
N LYS A 393 -6.73 -24.64 -13.21
CA LYS A 393 -7.74 -25.70 -13.36
C LYS A 393 -7.87 -26.49 -12.06
N PRO A 394 -9.05 -27.06 -11.76
CA PRO A 394 -9.23 -27.86 -10.56
C PRO A 394 -8.26 -29.04 -10.48
N ARG A 395 -7.83 -29.37 -9.26
CA ARG A 395 -6.96 -30.53 -8.98
C ARG A 395 -7.77 -31.83 -8.98
N GLU A 396 -7.53 -32.65 -9.96
CA GLU A 396 -8.12 -34.00 -10.03
C GLU A 396 -7.39 -35.01 -9.09
N PRO A 397 -8.09 -35.98 -8.51
CA PRO A 397 -9.57 -36.13 -8.55
C PRO A 397 -10.32 -35.37 -7.45
N VAL A 398 -9.62 -34.57 -6.66
CA VAL A 398 -10.15 -33.95 -5.43
C VAL A 398 -11.27 -32.94 -5.71
N PHE A 399 -11.14 -32.21 -6.83
CA PHE A 399 -12.11 -31.23 -7.29
C PHE A 399 -12.59 -31.58 -8.71
N ALA A 400 -12.91 -32.87 -8.94
CA ALA A 400 -13.28 -33.39 -10.25
C ALA A 400 -14.59 -32.76 -10.78
N GLY A 401 -14.64 -32.54 -12.10
CA GLY A 401 -15.84 -32.04 -12.79
C GLY A 401 -16.32 -30.68 -12.24
N ASP A 402 -17.59 -30.59 -11.90
CA ASP A 402 -18.22 -29.37 -11.39
C ASP A 402 -18.13 -29.21 -9.86
N ALA A 403 -17.22 -29.91 -9.19
CA ALA A 403 -17.12 -29.89 -7.73
C ALA A 403 -16.92 -28.46 -7.14
N ILE A 404 -16.17 -27.59 -7.82
CA ILE A 404 -15.96 -26.20 -7.37
C ILE A 404 -17.23 -25.35 -7.56
N PRO A 405 -17.85 -25.25 -8.73
CA PRO A 405 -19.13 -24.52 -8.88
C PRO A 405 -20.24 -25.05 -7.96
N ASP A 406 -20.33 -26.37 -7.79
CA ASP A 406 -21.30 -26.98 -6.85
C ASP A 406 -21.04 -26.61 -5.39
N MET A 407 -19.77 -26.57 -4.99
CA MET A 407 -19.37 -26.12 -3.66
C MET A 407 -19.79 -24.65 -3.44
N VAL A 408 -19.47 -23.76 -4.37
CA VAL A 408 -19.83 -22.34 -4.30
C VAL A 408 -21.34 -22.18 -4.19
N ARG A 409 -22.12 -22.87 -5.03
CA ARG A 409 -23.58 -22.84 -4.98
C ARG A 409 -24.12 -23.28 -3.61
N LYS A 410 -23.57 -24.34 -3.01
CA LYS A 410 -23.98 -24.81 -1.67
C LYS A 410 -23.66 -23.80 -0.56
N PHE A 411 -22.56 -23.09 -0.64
CA PHE A 411 -22.26 -21.97 0.25
C PHE A 411 -23.29 -20.85 0.10
N HIS A 412 -23.64 -20.48 -1.13
CA HIS A 412 -24.66 -19.46 -1.41
C HIS A 412 -26.05 -19.84 -0.90
N GLU A 413 -26.44 -21.13 -1.03
CA GLU A 413 -27.70 -21.65 -0.46
C GLU A 413 -27.78 -21.46 1.07
N GLN A 414 -26.62 -21.32 1.74
CA GLN A 414 -26.54 -21.07 3.18
C GLN A 414 -26.28 -19.60 3.54
N GLY A 415 -26.27 -18.70 2.54
CA GLY A 415 -26.06 -17.27 2.73
C GLY A 415 -24.59 -16.92 3.03
N ILE A 416 -23.64 -17.75 2.59
CA ILE A 416 -22.21 -17.53 2.76
C ILE A 416 -21.59 -17.26 1.39
N LYS A 417 -20.86 -16.15 1.27
CA LYS A 417 -20.09 -15.78 0.08
C LYS A 417 -18.74 -16.49 0.06
N VAL A 418 -18.16 -16.68 -1.13
CA VAL A 418 -16.91 -17.44 -1.29
C VAL A 418 -15.89 -16.70 -2.13
N GLN A 419 -14.66 -16.55 -1.60
CA GLN A 419 -13.48 -16.07 -2.31
C GLN A 419 -12.64 -17.25 -2.82
N LEU A 420 -11.88 -17.00 -3.89
CA LEU A 420 -10.90 -17.95 -4.41
C LEU A 420 -9.47 -17.40 -4.28
N TRP A 421 -8.60 -18.20 -3.68
CA TRP A 421 -7.17 -17.93 -3.64
C TRP A 421 -6.49 -18.27 -4.98
N TRP A 422 -5.63 -17.40 -5.47
CA TRP A 422 -4.73 -17.67 -6.58
C TRP A 422 -3.61 -16.63 -6.67
N LEU A 423 -2.58 -16.90 -7.48
CA LEU A 423 -1.36 -16.13 -7.62
C LEU A 423 -1.24 -15.58 -9.06
N PRO A 424 -1.50 -14.28 -9.31
CA PRO A 424 -1.35 -13.70 -10.64
C PRO A 424 0.10 -13.67 -11.12
N LEU A 425 0.28 -13.72 -12.45
CA LEU A 425 1.54 -13.61 -13.19
C LEU A 425 2.50 -14.79 -13.07
N ALA A 426 2.44 -15.57 -12.01
CA ALA A 426 3.31 -16.72 -11.80
C ALA A 426 2.81 -17.98 -12.53
N VAL A 427 3.72 -18.68 -13.21
CA VAL A 427 3.40 -19.87 -14.00
C VAL A 427 4.45 -20.98 -13.83
N GLU A 428 4.00 -22.23 -13.90
CA GLU A 428 4.89 -23.40 -13.92
C GLU A 428 5.50 -23.63 -15.32
N ASP A 429 6.81 -23.73 -15.38
CA ASP A 429 7.59 -24.01 -16.61
C ASP A 429 8.44 -25.28 -16.49
N GLY A 430 8.15 -26.16 -15.55
CA GLY A 430 8.85 -27.42 -15.35
C GLY A 430 10.21 -27.32 -14.63
N HIS A 431 10.54 -26.15 -14.07
CA HIS A 431 11.90 -25.89 -13.58
C HIS A 431 12.15 -26.30 -12.12
N PHE A 432 11.17 -26.24 -11.25
CA PHE A 432 11.37 -26.38 -9.80
C PHE A 432 10.18 -27.06 -9.13
N ALA A 433 10.42 -27.65 -7.95
CA ALA A 433 9.39 -28.21 -7.08
C ALA A 433 9.12 -27.30 -5.88
N TYR A 434 7.85 -27.15 -5.49
CA TYR A 434 7.41 -26.43 -4.31
C TYR A 434 6.20 -27.12 -3.67
N GLY A 435 6.11 -27.08 -2.36
CA GLY A 435 4.97 -27.64 -1.64
C GLY A 435 4.86 -29.18 -1.73
N GLY A 436 5.97 -29.86 -1.98
CA GLY A 436 6.02 -31.33 -2.05
C GLY A 436 5.56 -31.92 -3.40
N ARG A 437 5.41 -31.09 -4.44
CA ARG A 437 5.12 -31.55 -5.82
C ARG A 437 6.10 -30.93 -6.82
N ASP A 438 6.43 -31.70 -7.84
CA ASP A 438 7.21 -31.22 -8.98
C ASP A 438 6.38 -30.29 -9.86
N TYR A 439 7.01 -29.23 -10.39
CA TYR A 439 6.36 -28.34 -11.34
C TYR A 439 6.24 -29.03 -12.71
N VAL A 440 5.07 -28.92 -13.28
CA VAL A 440 4.79 -29.27 -14.67
C VAL A 440 4.98 -28.04 -15.56
N ILE A 441 4.91 -28.22 -16.87
CA ILE A 441 4.77 -27.07 -17.77
C ILE A 441 3.29 -26.80 -17.94
N SER A 442 2.82 -25.65 -17.48
CA SER A 442 1.43 -25.23 -17.63
C SER A 442 1.03 -25.10 -19.10
N ASP A 443 -0.26 -25.27 -19.41
CA ASP A 443 -0.74 -25.19 -20.79
C ASP A 443 -0.56 -23.80 -21.37
N VAL A 444 -0.69 -22.75 -20.56
CA VAL A 444 -0.41 -21.37 -20.98
C VAL A 444 1.04 -21.18 -21.42
N VAL A 445 2.00 -21.81 -20.73
CA VAL A 445 3.42 -21.74 -21.11
C VAL A 445 3.71 -22.60 -22.34
N LYS A 446 3.07 -23.77 -22.49
CA LYS A 446 3.21 -24.61 -23.70
C LYS A 446 2.70 -23.87 -24.95
N GLN A 447 1.58 -23.16 -24.83
CA GLN A 447 0.94 -22.45 -25.95
C GLN A 447 1.64 -21.11 -26.24
N HIS A 448 2.10 -20.43 -25.20
CA HIS A 448 2.64 -19.08 -25.27
C HIS A 448 3.96 -18.94 -24.50
N PRO A 449 5.02 -19.68 -24.88
CA PRO A 449 6.33 -19.56 -24.25
C PRO A 449 6.96 -18.17 -24.49
N ASP A 450 6.49 -17.46 -25.51
CA ASP A 450 6.86 -16.09 -25.85
C ASP A 450 6.29 -15.04 -24.90
N TRP A 451 5.31 -15.37 -24.03
CA TRP A 451 4.79 -14.43 -23.03
C TRP A 451 5.66 -14.34 -21.77
N LEU A 452 6.67 -15.21 -21.63
CA LEU A 452 7.53 -15.22 -20.46
C LEU A 452 8.46 -14.01 -20.41
N ILE A 453 8.61 -13.44 -19.22
CA ILE A 453 9.72 -12.53 -18.92
C ILE A 453 11.02 -13.33 -18.98
N LEU A 454 11.97 -12.83 -19.75
CA LEU A 454 13.33 -13.35 -19.78
C LEU A 454 14.28 -12.42 -19.04
N ASP A 455 15.26 -13.01 -18.35
CA ASP A 455 16.38 -12.29 -17.75
C ASP A 455 17.40 -11.82 -18.83
N GLN A 456 18.44 -11.11 -18.42
CA GLN A 456 19.49 -10.62 -19.31
C GLN A 456 20.31 -11.73 -20.02
N HIS A 457 20.14 -12.99 -19.57
CA HIS A 457 20.78 -14.17 -20.17
C HIS A 457 19.84 -14.97 -21.06
N GLY A 458 18.61 -14.46 -21.30
CA GLY A 458 17.60 -15.12 -22.12
C GLY A 458 16.90 -16.30 -21.46
N LYS A 459 17.00 -16.45 -20.12
CA LYS A 459 16.31 -17.49 -19.35
C LYS A 459 15.03 -16.94 -18.73
N PRO A 460 13.99 -17.79 -18.48
CA PRO A 460 12.82 -17.37 -17.76
C PRO A 460 13.18 -16.75 -16.40
N ALA A 461 12.76 -15.51 -16.19
CA ALA A 461 12.98 -14.80 -14.94
C ALA A 461 12.02 -15.29 -13.86
N ARG A 462 12.47 -15.31 -12.61
CA ARG A 462 11.79 -15.93 -11.48
C ARG A 462 11.15 -14.91 -10.55
N MET A 463 10.02 -15.30 -9.97
CA MET A 463 9.36 -14.58 -8.87
C MET A 463 9.04 -15.57 -7.73
N ALA A 464 8.07 -15.21 -6.87
CA ALA A 464 7.66 -16.04 -5.73
C ALA A 464 7.64 -17.54 -6.03
N ARG A 465 8.06 -18.35 -5.07
CA ARG A 465 8.10 -19.83 -5.18
C ARG A 465 8.96 -20.33 -6.36
N ASN A 466 9.90 -19.52 -6.82
CA ASN A 466 10.76 -19.78 -7.99
C ASN A 466 9.98 -20.06 -9.30
N LEU A 467 8.78 -19.52 -9.43
CA LEU A 467 7.94 -19.64 -10.62
C LEU A 467 8.42 -18.71 -11.74
N ALA A 468 8.20 -19.11 -12.97
CA ALA A 468 8.37 -18.23 -14.12
C ALA A 468 7.27 -17.15 -14.13
N THR A 469 7.46 -16.07 -14.86
CA THR A 469 6.59 -14.90 -14.82
C THR A 469 6.09 -14.56 -16.22
N LEU A 470 4.78 -14.39 -16.39
CA LEU A 470 4.18 -13.82 -17.59
C LEU A 470 4.40 -12.30 -17.59
N CYS A 471 4.67 -11.71 -18.76
CA CYS A 471 4.93 -10.29 -18.87
C CYS A 471 3.64 -9.45 -18.83
N PRO A 472 3.40 -8.66 -17.78
CA PRO A 472 2.16 -7.87 -17.65
C PRO A 472 2.06 -6.72 -18.68
N ALA A 473 3.16 -6.38 -19.36
CA ALA A 473 3.15 -5.36 -20.40
C ALA A 473 2.54 -5.83 -21.74
N LEU A 474 2.34 -7.14 -21.89
CA LEU A 474 1.70 -7.70 -23.09
C LEU A 474 0.18 -7.59 -23.00
N PRO A 475 -0.49 -6.98 -24.00
CA PRO A 475 -1.96 -6.92 -24.04
C PRO A 475 -2.62 -8.30 -23.99
N GLU A 476 -1.98 -9.31 -24.59
CA GLU A 476 -2.43 -10.69 -24.60
C GLU A 476 -2.48 -11.30 -23.20
N VAL A 477 -1.48 -11.02 -22.38
CA VAL A 477 -1.42 -11.45 -20.98
C VAL A 477 -2.53 -10.75 -20.17
N GLN A 478 -2.76 -9.45 -20.40
CA GLN A 478 -3.87 -8.74 -19.74
C GLN A 478 -5.23 -9.34 -20.16
N ALA A 479 -5.42 -9.68 -21.45
CA ALA A 479 -6.62 -10.34 -21.96
C ALA A 479 -6.81 -11.73 -21.35
N TYR A 480 -5.73 -12.50 -21.18
CA TYR A 480 -5.73 -13.80 -20.51
C TYR A 480 -6.27 -13.68 -19.07
N TYR A 481 -5.77 -12.71 -18.29
CA TYR A 481 -6.25 -12.51 -16.91
C TYR A 481 -7.69 -12.01 -16.84
N LYS A 482 -8.15 -11.25 -17.83
CA LYS A 482 -9.56 -10.89 -17.95
C LYS A 482 -10.44 -12.13 -18.13
N GLN A 483 -10.10 -13.01 -19.08
CA GLN A 483 -10.83 -14.25 -19.35
C GLN A 483 -10.80 -15.20 -18.14
N LEU A 484 -9.64 -15.31 -17.47
CA LEU A 484 -9.53 -16.09 -16.24
C LEU A 484 -10.46 -15.55 -15.15
N THR A 485 -10.46 -14.23 -14.92
CA THR A 485 -11.34 -13.58 -13.96
C THR A 485 -12.82 -13.81 -14.29
N GLU A 486 -13.21 -13.70 -15.57
CA GLU A 486 -14.58 -13.98 -16.01
C GLU A 486 -14.98 -15.42 -15.71
N ARG A 487 -14.10 -16.40 -15.96
CA ARG A 487 -14.35 -17.80 -15.63
C ARG A 487 -14.55 -18.01 -14.13
N LEU A 488 -13.69 -17.42 -13.29
CA LEU A 488 -13.76 -17.62 -11.84
C LEU A 488 -15.00 -16.95 -11.23
N ILE A 489 -15.35 -15.77 -11.66
CA ILE A 489 -16.44 -14.98 -11.08
C ILE A 489 -17.80 -15.32 -11.71
N ARG A 490 -17.89 -15.32 -13.06
CA ARG A 490 -19.14 -15.56 -13.76
C ARG A 490 -19.48 -17.05 -13.85
N ASP A 491 -18.51 -17.88 -14.29
CA ASP A 491 -18.83 -19.27 -14.64
C ASP A 491 -18.79 -20.18 -13.42
N TRP A 492 -17.87 -19.93 -12.46
CA TRP A 492 -17.76 -20.70 -11.21
C TRP A 492 -18.52 -20.07 -10.02
N GLY A 493 -18.92 -18.82 -10.15
CA GLY A 493 -19.79 -18.14 -9.19
C GLY A 493 -19.10 -17.52 -8.00
N PHE A 494 -17.76 -17.52 -7.89
CA PHE A 494 -17.07 -16.89 -6.75
C PHE A 494 -17.45 -15.43 -6.57
N ASP A 495 -17.38 -14.93 -5.33
CA ASP A 495 -17.75 -13.57 -4.95
C ASP A 495 -16.54 -12.64 -4.81
N GLY A 496 -15.36 -13.15 -5.12
CA GLY A 496 -14.14 -12.36 -5.07
C GLY A 496 -12.88 -13.20 -5.10
N HIS A 497 -11.76 -12.53 -4.85
CA HIS A 497 -10.43 -13.12 -4.94
C HIS A 497 -9.61 -12.87 -3.67
N LYS A 498 -8.82 -13.85 -3.26
CA LYS A 498 -7.63 -13.68 -2.43
C LYS A 498 -6.41 -13.82 -3.33
N LEU A 499 -5.84 -12.69 -3.75
CA LEU A 499 -4.61 -12.65 -4.56
C LEU A 499 -3.41 -12.68 -3.62
N ASP A 500 -2.55 -13.69 -3.78
CA ASP A 500 -1.45 -13.94 -2.86
C ASP A 500 -0.08 -13.87 -3.54
N ASN A 501 0.98 -13.78 -2.74
CA ASN A 501 2.36 -13.63 -3.21
C ASN A 501 2.51 -12.56 -4.31
N ILE A 502 1.77 -11.46 -4.20
CA ILE A 502 1.73 -10.39 -5.19
C ILE A 502 2.96 -9.49 -5.06
N TYR A 503 4.09 -9.99 -5.52
CA TYR A 503 5.38 -9.31 -5.48
C TYR A 503 5.67 -8.58 -6.79
N ALA A 504 6.76 -7.81 -6.82
CA ALA A 504 7.23 -7.15 -8.04
C ALA A 504 7.63 -8.17 -9.10
N THR A 505 7.27 -7.91 -10.36
CA THR A 505 7.75 -8.70 -11.49
C THR A 505 9.22 -8.40 -11.78
N PRO A 506 9.96 -9.38 -12.32
CA PRO A 506 11.31 -9.14 -12.84
C PRO A 506 11.33 -8.13 -14.00
N LEU A 507 12.49 -7.51 -14.23
CA LEU A 507 12.76 -6.74 -15.43
C LEU A 507 12.71 -7.66 -16.66
N CYS A 508 12.10 -7.21 -17.75
CA CYS A 508 11.91 -8.01 -18.95
C CYS A 508 12.94 -7.70 -20.04
N TYR A 509 13.83 -8.65 -20.32
CA TYR A 509 14.80 -8.57 -21.41
C TYR A 509 14.40 -9.42 -22.62
N ASN A 510 13.14 -9.85 -22.73
CA ASN A 510 12.67 -10.64 -23.86
C ASN A 510 12.61 -9.79 -25.14
N PRO A 511 13.45 -10.06 -26.14
CA PRO A 511 13.53 -9.22 -27.35
C PRO A 511 12.26 -9.28 -28.22
N LYS A 512 11.39 -10.28 -28.00
CA LYS A 512 10.12 -10.42 -28.73
C LYS A 512 9.04 -9.46 -28.22
N HIS A 513 9.20 -8.91 -27.02
CA HIS A 513 8.18 -8.04 -26.41
C HIS A 513 8.24 -6.59 -26.90
N HIS A 514 9.31 -6.19 -27.58
CA HIS A 514 9.50 -4.83 -28.12
C HIS A 514 9.33 -3.72 -27.07
N HIS A 515 9.73 -3.99 -25.82
CA HIS A 515 9.70 -3.01 -24.74
C HIS A 515 10.68 -1.85 -25.04
N LYS A 516 10.29 -0.63 -24.64
CA LYS A 516 11.19 0.53 -24.68
C LYS A 516 12.30 0.42 -23.65
N SER A 517 11.98 -0.22 -22.51
CA SER A 517 12.88 -0.47 -21.40
C SER A 517 12.55 -1.80 -20.73
N PRO A 518 13.54 -2.53 -20.17
CA PRO A 518 13.28 -3.70 -19.34
C PRO A 518 12.35 -3.42 -18.15
N THR A 519 12.24 -2.18 -17.70
CA THR A 519 11.33 -1.75 -16.61
C THR A 519 9.86 -1.73 -17.00
N ASP A 520 9.52 -1.83 -18.28
CA ASP A 520 8.13 -1.78 -18.76
C ASP A 520 7.29 -2.91 -18.17
N SER A 521 7.88 -4.08 -17.90
CA SER A 521 7.18 -5.17 -17.19
C SER A 521 6.74 -4.76 -15.79
N VAL A 522 7.58 -4.04 -15.04
CA VAL A 522 7.26 -3.55 -13.70
C VAL A 522 6.20 -2.46 -13.76
N TYR A 523 6.34 -1.50 -14.66
CA TYR A 523 5.40 -0.39 -14.82
C TYR A 523 4.00 -0.85 -15.22
N ALA A 524 3.89 -1.96 -15.97
CA ALA A 524 2.64 -2.53 -16.42
C ALA A 524 1.92 -3.44 -15.39
N MET A 525 2.55 -3.77 -14.26
CA MET A 525 1.92 -4.62 -13.24
C MET A 525 0.54 -4.13 -12.83
N GLY A 526 0.41 -2.82 -12.62
CA GLY A 526 -0.85 -2.18 -12.26
C GLY A 526 -1.99 -2.43 -13.25
N ASN A 527 -1.69 -2.64 -14.53
CA ASN A 527 -2.70 -2.91 -15.56
C ASN A 527 -3.36 -4.29 -15.36
N VAL A 528 -2.58 -5.31 -14.97
CA VAL A 528 -3.12 -6.65 -14.70
C VAL A 528 -4.01 -6.62 -13.45
N TYR A 529 -3.56 -6.02 -12.36
CA TYR A 529 -4.36 -5.91 -11.13
C TYR A 529 -5.62 -5.08 -11.34
N ARG A 530 -5.53 -3.98 -12.10
CA ARG A 530 -6.69 -3.20 -12.54
C ARG A 530 -7.68 -4.05 -13.34
N THR A 531 -7.19 -4.82 -14.32
CA THR A 531 -8.02 -5.69 -15.16
C THR A 531 -8.78 -6.71 -14.31
N ILE A 532 -8.11 -7.37 -13.36
CA ILE A 532 -8.75 -8.32 -12.44
C ILE A 532 -9.82 -7.60 -11.60
N PHE A 533 -9.46 -6.50 -10.96
CA PHE A 533 -10.34 -5.73 -10.07
C PHE A 533 -11.58 -5.20 -10.79
N GLU A 534 -11.39 -4.49 -11.91
CA GLU A 534 -12.47 -3.87 -12.66
C GLU A 534 -13.40 -4.92 -13.31
N THR A 535 -12.84 -6.03 -13.83
CA THR A 535 -13.64 -7.14 -14.36
C THR A 535 -14.48 -7.79 -13.27
N THR A 536 -13.90 -8.02 -12.09
CA THR A 536 -14.61 -8.59 -10.93
C THR A 536 -15.76 -7.70 -10.49
N ARG A 537 -15.51 -6.40 -10.33
CA ARG A 537 -16.53 -5.42 -9.93
C ARG A 537 -17.63 -5.22 -10.96
N ALA A 538 -17.29 -5.29 -12.26
CA ALA A 538 -18.29 -5.23 -13.33
C ALA A 538 -19.24 -6.44 -13.34
N LEU A 539 -18.75 -7.63 -12.96
CA LEU A 539 -19.53 -8.85 -12.88
C LEU A 539 -20.32 -8.96 -11.57
N LYS A 540 -19.70 -8.56 -10.43
CA LYS A 540 -20.28 -8.58 -9.10
C LYS A 540 -19.90 -7.29 -8.35
N PRO A 541 -20.75 -6.27 -8.29
CA PRO A 541 -20.46 -4.99 -7.67
C PRO A 541 -20.12 -5.05 -6.17
N ASP A 542 -20.64 -6.04 -5.46
CA ASP A 542 -20.42 -6.32 -4.04
C ASP A 542 -19.32 -7.36 -3.77
N SER A 543 -18.50 -7.64 -4.78
CA SER A 543 -17.35 -8.54 -4.66
C SER A 543 -16.25 -7.99 -3.74
N VAL A 544 -15.38 -8.87 -3.24
CA VAL A 544 -14.22 -8.51 -2.43
C VAL A 544 -12.95 -9.07 -3.05
N THR A 545 -12.10 -8.18 -3.56
CA THR A 545 -10.73 -8.52 -3.97
C THR A 545 -9.78 -8.23 -2.82
N GLN A 546 -9.26 -9.28 -2.21
CA GLN A 546 -8.29 -9.23 -1.14
C GLN A 546 -6.88 -9.36 -1.73
N SER A 547 -5.98 -8.47 -1.35
CA SER A 547 -4.60 -8.45 -1.87
C SER A 547 -3.59 -8.72 -0.76
N CYS A 548 -2.95 -9.89 -0.84
CA CYS A 548 -1.98 -10.37 0.14
C CYS A 548 -0.55 -10.25 -0.39
N PRO A 549 0.25 -9.29 0.10
CA PRO A 549 1.66 -9.19 -0.24
C PRO A 549 2.53 -10.21 0.51
N CYS A 550 1.95 -11.22 1.11
CA CYS A 550 2.53 -12.36 1.81
C CYS A 550 3.82 -11.99 2.60
N GLY A 551 3.64 -11.49 3.82
CA GLY A 551 4.73 -11.12 4.73
C GLY A 551 5.45 -9.81 4.45
N THR A 552 5.04 -9.03 3.41
CA THR A 552 5.71 -7.79 3.01
C THR A 552 4.77 -6.58 2.98
N PRO A 553 5.27 -5.32 2.88
CA PRO A 553 4.45 -4.13 2.67
C PRO A 553 3.76 -4.10 1.30
N PRO A 554 2.72 -3.27 1.12
CA PRO A 554 2.00 -3.16 -0.15
C PRO A 554 2.86 -2.53 -1.24
N SER A 555 2.59 -2.89 -2.50
CA SER A 555 3.15 -2.23 -3.67
C SER A 555 2.18 -1.25 -4.28
N LEU A 556 2.68 -0.11 -4.76
CA LEU A 556 1.92 0.86 -5.53
C LEU A 556 1.27 0.22 -6.79
N ALA A 557 1.86 -0.83 -7.35
CA ALA A 557 1.34 -1.53 -8.53
C ALA A 557 -0.08 -2.08 -8.35
N TRP A 558 -0.46 -2.47 -7.13
CA TRP A 558 -1.77 -3.05 -6.84
C TRP A 558 -2.52 -2.36 -5.68
N LEU A 559 -1.89 -1.43 -4.96
CA LEU A 559 -2.46 -0.79 -3.77
C LEU A 559 -3.85 -0.19 -3.98
N ARG A 560 -4.15 0.30 -5.20
CA ARG A 560 -5.43 0.93 -5.54
C ARG A 560 -6.42 -0.01 -6.25
N PHE A 561 -6.04 -1.27 -6.45
CA PHE A 561 -6.85 -2.29 -7.13
C PHE A 561 -7.19 -3.44 -6.19
N MET A 562 -7.64 -3.08 -4.98
CA MET A 562 -8.07 -4.01 -3.95
C MET A 562 -9.23 -3.43 -3.13
N ASP A 563 -10.09 -4.30 -2.64
CA ASP A 563 -11.17 -3.96 -1.72
C ASP A 563 -10.74 -4.10 -0.27
N GLN A 564 -9.83 -5.02 -0.02
CA GLN A 564 -9.40 -5.40 1.31
C GLN A 564 -7.88 -5.62 1.32
N ALA A 565 -7.17 -4.77 2.05
CA ALA A 565 -5.75 -4.95 2.32
C ALA A 565 -5.54 -6.01 3.40
N VAL A 566 -4.46 -6.79 3.29
CA VAL A 566 -4.11 -7.84 4.26
C VAL A 566 -2.87 -7.45 5.03
N THR A 567 -2.87 -7.62 6.35
CA THR A 567 -1.65 -7.41 7.17
C THR A 567 -0.56 -8.42 6.86
N ALA A 568 -0.89 -9.49 6.17
CA ALA A 568 -0.05 -10.45 5.48
C ALA A 568 1.00 -11.15 6.36
N ASP A 569 0.66 -12.35 6.81
CA ASP A 569 1.54 -13.22 7.61
C ASP A 569 2.31 -12.46 8.68
N PRO A 570 1.63 -11.78 9.60
CA PRO A 570 2.27 -10.98 10.62
C PRO A 570 3.13 -11.84 11.56
N VAL A 571 4.21 -11.26 12.03
CA VAL A 571 5.12 -11.91 13.00
C VAL A 571 4.78 -11.49 14.44
N GLY A 572 3.51 -11.34 14.76
CA GLY A 572 2.98 -11.02 16.07
C GLY A 572 1.97 -9.87 16.06
N SER A 573 1.31 -9.71 17.19
CA SER A 573 0.24 -8.74 17.42
C SER A 573 0.65 -7.30 17.12
N ILE A 574 1.88 -6.91 17.49
CA ILE A 574 2.43 -5.57 17.23
C ILE A 574 2.47 -5.28 15.73
N GLN A 575 2.89 -6.25 14.90
CA GLN A 575 2.95 -6.05 13.46
C GLN A 575 1.54 -5.95 12.86
N VAL A 576 0.55 -6.71 13.36
CA VAL A 576 -0.86 -6.55 12.96
C VAL A 576 -1.31 -5.11 13.19
N ARG A 577 -1.11 -4.58 14.41
CA ARG A 577 -1.55 -3.23 14.78
C ARG A 577 -0.87 -2.14 13.94
N ARG A 578 0.45 -2.24 13.77
CA ARG A 578 1.23 -1.30 12.93
C ARG A 578 0.75 -1.29 11.48
N ARG A 579 0.51 -2.48 10.89
CA ARG A 579 0.07 -2.62 9.50
C ARG A 579 -1.37 -2.20 9.31
N VAL A 580 -2.28 -2.45 10.26
CA VAL A 580 -3.64 -1.88 10.21
C VAL A 580 -3.57 -0.36 10.14
N LYS A 581 -2.82 0.28 11.05
CA LYS A 581 -2.62 1.74 11.05
C LYS A 581 -2.00 2.24 9.73
N MET A 582 -0.99 1.54 9.20
CA MET A 582 -0.36 1.85 7.91
C MET A 582 -1.38 1.86 6.76
N TYR A 583 -2.20 0.80 6.65
CA TYR A 583 -3.20 0.72 5.59
C TYR A 583 -4.33 1.74 5.76
N LYS A 584 -4.73 2.05 7.02
CA LYS A 584 -5.67 3.15 7.28
C LYS A 584 -5.12 4.50 6.80
N ALA A 585 -3.82 4.74 6.89
CA ALA A 585 -3.18 5.91 6.32
C ALA A 585 -3.18 5.88 4.77
N LEU A 586 -2.80 4.74 4.17
CA LEU A 586 -2.65 4.59 2.73
C LEU A 586 -3.96 4.53 1.95
N LEU A 587 -5.02 3.96 2.55
CA LEU A 587 -6.30 3.70 1.87
C LEU A 587 -7.47 4.49 2.48
N GLY A 588 -7.19 5.31 3.50
CA GLY A 588 -8.17 6.14 4.19
C GLY A 588 -8.65 5.55 5.52
N PRO A 589 -9.18 6.41 6.40
CA PRO A 589 -9.51 6.03 7.78
C PRO A 589 -10.60 4.94 7.88
N HIS A 590 -11.42 4.79 6.86
CA HIS A 590 -12.48 3.77 6.76
C HIS A 590 -12.05 2.54 5.96
N ALA A 591 -10.79 2.43 5.53
CA ALA A 591 -10.36 1.31 4.70
C ALA A 591 -10.61 -0.04 5.39
N ALA A 592 -11.06 -1.02 4.64
CA ALA A 592 -11.16 -2.40 5.11
C ALA A 592 -9.75 -3.02 5.12
N VAL A 593 -9.24 -3.31 6.31
CA VAL A 593 -7.92 -3.91 6.49
C VAL A 593 -8.09 -5.25 7.18
N TYR A 594 -7.89 -6.31 6.41
CA TYR A 594 -7.94 -7.67 6.95
C TYR A 594 -6.75 -7.92 7.87
N GLY A 595 -7.04 -8.17 9.16
CA GLY A 595 -6.02 -8.39 10.19
C GLY A 595 -5.24 -9.70 10.02
N ASP A 596 -5.43 -10.36 8.87
CA ASP A 596 -5.03 -11.74 8.59
C ASP A 596 -5.79 -12.74 9.47
N HIS A 597 -5.37 -13.98 9.50
CA HIS A 597 -5.97 -14.98 10.37
C HIS A 597 -5.49 -14.76 11.80
N VAL A 598 -6.39 -14.72 12.78
CA VAL A 598 -5.99 -14.53 14.19
C VAL A 598 -4.99 -15.58 14.66
N GLU A 599 -5.02 -16.77 14.06
CA GLU A 599 -4.07 -17.86 14.33
C GLU A 599 -2.66 -17.59 13.80
N LEU A 600 -2.48 -16.56 12.91
CA LEU A 600 -1.16 -16.16 12.43
C LEU A 600 -0.46 -15.12 13.30
N THR A 601 -1.07 -14.67 14.39
CA THR A 601 -0.43 -13.76 15.34
C THR A 601 0.72 -14.44 16.09
N ARG A 602 1.79 -14.67 15.36
CA ARG A 602 2.97 -15.43 15.80
C ARG A 602 3.78 -14.66 16.84
N VAL A 603 4.35 -15.41 17.77
CA VAL A 603 5.20 -14.87 18.82
C VAL A 603 6.69 -14.88 18.44
N SER A 604 7.10 -15.55 17.37
CA SER A 604 8.50 -15.67 16.95
C SER A 604 8.73 -15.43 15.46
N ASN A 605 9.88 -14.84 15.13
CA ASN A 605 10.32 -14.56 13.76
C ASN A 605 10.72 -15.81 12.96
N THR A 606 10.44 -17.02 13.42
CA THR A 606 10.84 -18.25 12.74
C THR A 606 9.67 -18.87 12.02
N PHE A 607 9.67 -18.72 10.69
CA PHE A 607 8.74 -19.30 9.72
C PHE A 607 8.71 -20.86 9.72
N THR A 608 9.66 -21.50 10.37
CA THR A 608 9.89 -22.93 10.22
C THR A 608 9.07 -23.78 11.16
N ASN A 609 8.29 -23.20 12.04
CA ASN A 609 7.55 -23.99 13.04
C ASN A 609 6.09 -23.52 13.11
N ASN A 610 5.28 -24.11 12.23
CA ASN A 610 3.84 -23.89 12.16
C ASN A 610 3.08 -24.31 13.45
N GLU A 611 3.73 -24.98 14.39
CA GLU A 611 3.19 -25.29 15.71
C GLU A 611 2.95 -24.06 16.59
N LEU A 612 3.42 -22.89 16.15
CA LEU A 612 3.28 -21.62 16.86
C LEU A 612 2.21 -20.69 16.28
N ASP A 613 1.45 -21.13 15.30
CA ASP A 613 0.26 -20.46 14.82
C ASP A 613 -0.89 -20.56 15.85
N GLU A 614 -0.60 -20.30 17.10
CA GLU A 614 -1.55 -20.33 18.21
C GLU A 614 -1.99 -18.93 18.64
N GLY A 615 -1.83 -17.95 17.75
CA GLY A 615 -2.32 -16.62 18.03
C GLY A 615 -3.85 -16.66 18.15
N GLU A 616 -4.36 -16.12 19.25
CA GLU A 616 -5.78 -15.87 19.47
C GLU A 616 -6.00 -14.39 19.82
N ASP A 617 -5.16 -13.52 19.26
CA ASP A 617 -5.21 -12.08 19.52
C ASP A 617 -6.26 -11.39 18.68
N PHE A 618 -7.50 -11.56 19.06
CA PHE A 618 -8.62 -10.83 18.50
C PHE A 618 -8.59 -9.34 18.84
N ALA A 619 -8.08 -8.98 20.03
CA ALA A 619 -8.07 -7.61 20.51
C ALA A 619 -7.25 -6.68 19.64
N SER A 620 -6.08 -7.11 19.14
CA SER A 620 -5.25 -6.31 18.24
C SER A 620 -5.95 -5.98 16.92
N THR A 621 -6.63 -6.94 16.32
CA THR A 621 -7.40 -6.68 15.08
C THR A 621 -8.62 -5.80 15.36
N LEU A 622 -9.44 -6.13 16.35
CA LEU A 622 -10.68 -5.42 16.66
C LEU A 622 -10.40 -4.00 17.16
N GLY A 623 -9.48 -3.85 18.11
CA GLY A 623 -9.16 -2.56 18.74
C GLY A 623 -8.49 -1.55 17.81
N THR A 624 -7.85 -2.00 16.73
CA THR A 624 -7.27 -1.12 15.70
C THR A 624 -8.21 -0.88 14.51
N GLY A 625 -9.41 -1.49 14.51
CA GLY A 625 -10.37 -1.38 13.41
C GLY A 625 -9.99 -2.22 12.19
N GLY A 626 -9.28 -3.32 12.41
CA GLY A 626 -9.06 -4.34 11.40
C GLY A 626 -10.30 -5.20 11.15
N VAL A 627 -10.36 -5.85 10.01
CA VAL A 627 -11.37 -6.85 9.65
C VAL A 627 -10.92 -8.20 10.17
N LEU A 628 -11.82 -8.90 10.84
CA LEU A 628 -11.54 -10.17 11.51
C LEU A 628 -11.50 -11.33 10.54
N GLY A 629 -10.42 -12.12 10.60
CA GLY A 629 -10.22 -13.34 9.83
C GLY A 629 -9.78 -14.53 10.68
N THR A 630 -10.06 -15.72 10.17
CA THR A 630 -9.72 -16.98 10.84
C THR A 630 -9.45 -18.10 9.84
N LYS A 631 -8.73 -19.14 10.26
CA LYS A 631 -8.44 -20.35 9.45
C LYS A 631 -8.64 -21.67 10.21
N PHE A 632 -9.49 -21.72 11.24
CA PHE A 632 -9.71 -22.94 12.01
C PHE A 632 -10.14 -24.12 11.15
N THR A 633 -9.84 -25.36 11.59
CA THR A 633 -10.37 -26.59 11.01
C THR A 633 -11.52 -27.12 11.85
N TRP A 634 -12.58 -27.63 11.20
CA TRP A 634 -13.74 -28.27 11.81
C TRP A 634 -14.61 -28.96 10.74
N PRO A 635 -15.21 -30.14 10.97
CA PRO A 635 -15.12 -31.00 12.15
C PRO A 635 -13.83 -31.82 12.20
N ASP A 636 -13.11 -31.89 11.09
CA ASP A 636 -11.90 -32.69 10.96
C ASP A 636 -10.65 -31.92 11.39
N TYR A 637 -9.67 -32.62 11.96
CA TYR A 637 -8.34 -32.06 12.14
C TYR A 637 -7.68 -31.84 10.80
N GLY A 638 -7.03 -30.69 10.62
CA GLY A 638 -6.17 -30.47 9.47
C GLY A 638 -4.96 -31.40 9.45
N PRO A 639 -4.33 -31.62 8.29
CA PRO A 639 -3.29 -32.64 8.13
C PRO A 639 -2.02 -32.41 8.96
N LYS A 640 -1.76 -31.16 9.38
CA LYS A 640 -0.52 -30.81 10.07
C LYS A 640 -0.70 -30.08 11.39
N PHE A 641 -1.83 -29.40 11.63
CA PHE A 641 -1.93 -28.49 12.76
C PHE A 641 -3.15 -28.78 13.64
N LYS A 642 -2.94 -29.57 14.68
CA LYS A 642 -3.91 -29.73 15.76
C LYS A 642 -4.24 -28.41 16.44
N THR A 643 -3.34 -27.42 16.37
CA THR A 643 -3.44 -26.11 17.01
C THR A 643 -4.50 -25.22 16.41
N VAL A 644 -4.81 -25.37 15.11
CA VAL A 644 -5.89 -24.61 14.45
C VAL A 644 -7.24 -25.31 14.51
N TYR A 645 -7.32 -26.50 15.14
CA TYR A 645 -8.60 -27.17 15.32
C TYR A 645 -9.47 -26.44 16.36
N LEU A 646 -10.69 -26.13 15.97
CA LEU A 646 -11.66 -25.48 16.83
C LEU A 646 -12.28 -26.51 17.78
N ASN A 647 -11.65 -26.71 18.93
CA ASN A 647 -12.18 -27.56 20.00
C ASN A 647 -13.22 -26.82 20.85
N GLN A 648 -13.89 -27.54 21.74
CA GLN A 648 -14.96 -27.00 22.57
C GLN A 648 -14.50 -25.87 23.50
N GLU A 649 -13.26 -25.89 23.98
CA GLU A 649 -12.68 -24.84 24.86
C GLU A 649 -12.46 -23.54 24.07
N LYS A 650 -11.89 -23.63 22.89
CA LYS A 650 -11.68 -22.49 21.99
C LYS A 650 -12.98 -21.89 21.49
N GLU A 651 -13.98 -22.71 21.24
CA GLU A 651 -15.25 -22.32 20.62
C GLU A 651 -15.97 -21.21 21.38
N ALA A 652 -16.05 -21.30 22.72
CA ALA A 652 -16.70 -20.28 23.55
C ALA A 652 -15.96 -18.93 23.45
N HIS A 653 -14.63 -18.94 23.47
CA HIS A 653 -13.78 -17.76 23.31
C HIS A 653 -13.96 -17.11 21.93
N TRP A 654 -13.93 -17.89 20.87
CA TRP A 654 -14.12 -17.43 19.50
C TRP A 654 -15.51 -16.84 19.28
N LYS A 655 -16.55 -17.49 19.78
CA LYS A 655 -17.92 -17.01 19.70
C LYS A 655 -18.09 -15.65 20.38
N LYS A 656 -17.46 -15.44 21.56
CA LYS A 656 -17.43 -14.14 22.25
C LYS A 656 -16.86 -13.06 21.33
N TRP A 657 -15.64 -13.27 20.78
CA TRP A 657 -14.94 -12.26 19.99
C TRP A 657 -15.59 -11.98 18.63
N ILE A 658 -16.04 -13.01 17.93
CA ILE A 658 -16.75 -12.84 16.65
C ILE A 658 -18.08 -12.11 16.87
N SER A 659 -18.83 -12.44 17.94
CA SER A 659 -20.05 -11.72 18.29
C SER A 659 -19.78 -10.25 18.63
N LEU A 660 -18.73 -9.97 19.40
CA LEU A 660 -18.29 -8.60 19.72
C LEU A 660 -17.90 -7.82 18.47
N TYR A 661 -17.13 -8.45 17.56
CA TYR A 661 -16.78 -7.86 16.28
C TYR A 661 -18.03 -7.50 15.46
N ASN A 662 -18.96 -8.45 15.28
CA ASN A 662 -20.19 -8.26 14.50
C ASN A 662 -21.10 -7.18 15.14
N GLN A 663 -21.13 -7.09 16.47
CA GLN A 663 -21.91 -6.08 17.19
C GLN A 663 -21.30 -4.68 17.03
N LYS A 664 -20.00 -4.53 17.23
CA LYS A 664 -19.32 -3.23 17.23
C LYS A 664 -18.93 -2.78 15.81
N MET A 665 -18.50 -3.70 14.95
CA MET A 665 -18.06 -3.46 13.57
C MET A 665 -17.13 -2.22 13.47
N LEU A 666 -16.13 -2.17 14.34
CA LEU A 666 -15.18 -1.02 14.42
C LEU A 666 -14.36 -0.83 13.15
N SER A 667 -14.24 -1.88 12.34
CA SER A 667 -13.58 -1.84 11.03
C SER A 667 -14.23 -0.84 10.07
N LYS A 668 -15.54 -0.55 10.19
CA LYS A 668 -16.27 0.50 9.45
C LYS A 668 -16.05 1.91 10.00
N GLY A 669 -15.55 2.05 11.22
CA GLY A 669 -15.29 3.34 11.86
C GLY A 669 -14.13 4.10 11.24
N ALA A 670 -14.06 5.39 11.53
CA ALA A 670 -12.95 6.25 11.12
C ALA A 670 -11.77 6.08 12.08
N PHE A 671 -10.66 5.57 11.60
CA PHE A 671 -9.41 5.58 12.37
C PHE A 671 -8.97 7.02 12.66
N LYS A 672 -8.60 7.29 13.92
CA LYS A 672 -8.11 8.59 14.38
C LYS A 672 -6.68 8.47 14.87
N ASN A 673 -5.73 9.17 14.22
CA ASN A 673 -4.34 9.18 14.64
C ASN A 673 -4.14 10.16 15.81
N LEU A 674 -4.55 9.76 17.01
CA LEU A 674 -4.49 10.59 18.22
C LEU A 674 -3.24 10.36 19.09
N TYR A 675 -2.49 9.29 18.83
CA TYR A 675 -1.34 8.86 19.60
C TYR A 675 -0.14 8.63 18.71
N VAL A 676 1.03 9.09 19.18
CA VAL A 676 2.29 9.02 18.42
C VAL A 676 2.97 7.70 18.73
N TYR A 677 3.06 6.83 17.73
CA TYR A 677 3.70 5.53 17.87
C TYR A 677 5.18 5.68 18.28
N GLY A 678 5.59 4.90 19.29
CA GLY A 678 6.94 4.91 19.83
C GLY A 678 7.16 5.94 20.95
N PHE A 679 6.20 6.86 21.20
CA PHE A 679 6.32 7.91 22.21
C PHE A 679 5.17 7.93 23.22
N ASP A 680 3.96 7.58 22.82
CA ASP A 680 2.86 7.40 23.77
C ASP A 680 2.92 5.99 24.40
N SER A 681 2.73 5.93 25.72
CA SER A 681 2.74 4.68 26.49
C SER A 681 1.56 4.71 27.49
N PRO A 682 0.76 3.63 27.54
CA PRO A 682 0.84 2.42 26.70
C PRO A 682 0.55 2.71 25.22
N GLU A 683 0.92 1.78 24.32
CA GLU A 683 0.58 1.86 22.88
C GLU A 683 -0.92 2.01 22.73
N ALA A 684 -1.40 2.98 21.94
CA ALA A 684 -2.81 3.33 21.88
C ALA A 684 -3.31 3.63 20.48
N TYR A 685 -4.59 3.32 20.24
CA TYR A 685 -5.34 3.54 19.00
C TYR A 685 -6.73 4.06 19.28
N ALA A 686 -7.31 4.80 18.34
CA ALA A 686 -8.64 5.35 18.47
C ALA A 686 -9.45 5.21 17.17
N ILE A 687 -10.75 4.95 17.32
CA ILE A 687 -11.71 4.83 16.23
C ILE A 687 -12.95 5.64 16.59
N GLU A 688 -13.43 6.46 15.66
CA GLU A 688 -14.72 7.12 15.78
C GLU A 688 -15.77 6.37 14.97
N LYS A 689 -16.89 6.02 15.60
CA LYS A 689 -18.01 5.37 14.94
C LYS A 689 -19.33 5.73 15.61
N ASP A 690 -20.32 6.12 14.83
CA ASP A 690 -21.69 6.44 15.28
C ASP A 690 -21.73 7.48 16.42
N GLY A 691 -20.80 8.44 16.43
CA GLY A 691 -20.68 9.49 17.44
C GLY A 691 -20.02 9.04 18.76
N HIS A 692 -19.49 7.84 18.82
CA HIS A 692 -18.71 7.29 19.93
C HIS A 692 -17.24 7.25 19.58
N LEU A 693 -16.37 7.37 20.58
CA LEU A 693 -14.94 7.11 20.45
C LEU A 693 -14.60 5.78 21.13
N TYR A 694 -13.93 4.93 20.39
CA TYR A 694 -13.42 3.64 20.83
C TYR A 694 -11.91 3.72 20.94
N TYR A 695 -11.37 3.32 22.08
CA TYR A 695 -9.93 3.32 22.34
C TYR A 695 -9.46 1.90 22.62
N ALA A 696 -8.26 1.59 22.13
CA ALA A 696 -7.56 0.37 22.46
C ALA A 696 -6.18 0.70 23.00
N PHE A 697 -5.87 0.23 24.18
CA PHE A 697 -4.57 0.37 24.82
C PHE A 697 -3.94 -1.01 24.97
N TYR A 698 -2.63 -1.10 24.73
CA TYR A 698 -1.90 -2.36 24.79
C TYR A 698 -0.71 -2.22 25.74
N ALA A 699 -0.59 -3.17 26.66
CA ALA A 699 0.56 -3.23 27.56
C ALA A 699 1.86 -3.46 26.77
N PRO A 700 3.00 -2.92 27.21
CA PRO A 700 4.26 -3.16 26.55
C PRO A 700 4.58 -4.65 26.49
N ALA A 701 4.95 -5.15 25.31
CA ALA A 701 5.39 -6.54 25.18
C ALA A 701 6.81 -6.72 25.73
N SER A 702 7.02 -7.70 26.59
CA SER A 702 8.38 -8.15 26.90
C SER A 702 8.98 -8.89 25.70
N PRO A 703 10.25 -8.63 25.37
CA PRO A 703 10.96 -9.51 24.45
C PRO A 703 10.90 -10.94 24.99
N SER A 704 10.42 -11.90 24.20
CA SER A 704 10.48 -13.30 24.59
C SER A 704 11.96 -13.71 24.66
N THR A 705 12.45 -14.09 25.84
CA THR A 705 13.82 -14.61 26.04
C THR A 705 13.92 -16.09 25.69
N ALA A 706 12.80 -16.78 25.47
CA ALA A 706 12.75 -18.19 25.14
C ALA A 706 12.26 -18.41 23.70
N LYS A 707 13.04 -19.15 22.92
CA LYS A 707 12.55 -19.69 21.65
C LYS A 707 11.26 -20.47 21.93
N ASN A 708 10.20 -20.13 21.20
CA ASN A 708 8.92 -20.87 21.17
C ASN A 708 8.04 -20.75 22.44
N LYS A 709 8.15 -19.67 23.23
CA LYS A 709 7.09 -19.35 24.21
C LYS A 709 6.48 -17.99 23.91
N PRO A 710 5.13 -17.88 23.97
CA PRO A 710 4.49 -16.58 23.95
C PRO A 710 5.08 -15.70 25.07
N PRO A 711 5.26 -14.39 24.87
CA PRO A 711 5.54 -13.49 25.96
C PRO A 711 4.42 -13.67 26.99
N ALA A 712 4.78 -13.73 28.28
CA ALA A 712 3.79 -13.71 29.32
C ALA A 712 2.94 -12.43 29.20
N PRO A 713 1.62 -12.47 29.46
CA PRO A 713 0.80 -11.30 29.54
C PRO A 713 1.47 -10.25 30.40
N GLN A 714 1.65 -9.04 29.86
CA GLN A 714 2.23 -7.93 30.60
C GLN A 714 1.09 -7.17 31.24
N SER A 715 1.26 -6.74 32.47
CA SER A 715 0.38 -5.78 33.11
C SER A 715 0.92 -4.37 32.92
N TRP A 716 0.01 -3.42 32.76
CA TRP A 716 0.27 -2.00 32.78
C TRP A 716 -0.62 -1.32 33.83
N SER A 717 -0.04 -0.44 34.62
CA SER A 717 -0.77 0.32 35.62
C SER A 717 -0.35 1.77 35.56
N GLY A 718 -1.30 2.69 35.50
CA GLY A 718 -1.01 4.12 35.39
C GLY A 718 -2.18 4.97 34.96
N GLU A 719 -1.88 6.17 34.50
CA GLU A 719 -2.86 7.10 33.95
C GLU A 719 -2.80 7.09 32.41
N ILE A 720 -3.93 6.81 31.78
CA ILE A 720 -4.12 6.92 30.33
C ILE A 720 -4.85 8.21 29.97
N GLU A 721 -4.65 8.71 28.76
CA GLU A 721 -5.38 9.84 28.21
C GLU A 721 -6.35 9.40 27.14
N LEU A 722 -7.62 9.83 27.23
CA LEU A 722 -8.61 9.69 26.17
C LEU A 722 -8.63 10.99 25.35
N ARG A 723 -7.98 10.99 24.21
CA ARG A 723 -7.83 12.14 23.33
C ARG A 723 -8.94 12.19 22.29
N GLY A 724 -9.21 13.38 21.71
CA GLY A 724 -10.16 13.56 20.63
C GLY A 724 -11.62 13.72 21.07
N LEU A 725 -11.88 13.80 22.38
CA LEU A 725 -13.20 14.08 22.92
C LEU A 725 -13.58 15.55 22.72
N ASP A 726 -14.86 15.84 22.51
CA ASP A 726 -15.37 17.21 22.58
C ASP A 726 -15.41 17.74 24.02
N ALA A 727 -15.61 19.06 24.21
CA ALA A 727 -15.73 19.67 25.54
C ALA A 727 -17.09 19.37 26.19
N ARG A 728 -17.38 18.08 26.48
CA ARG A 728 -18.58 17.57 27.13
C ARG A 728 -18.27 16.34 27.97
N SER A 729 -19.27 15.83 28.71
CA SER A 729 -19.11 14.61 29.51
C SER A 729 -19.33 13.35 28.68
N TYR A 730 -18.60 12.30 29.02
CA TYR A 730 -18.65 10.98 28.37
C TYR A 730 -18.74 9.89 29.44
N ARG A 731 -19.63 8.92 29.26
CA ARG A 731 -19.58 7.65 29.99
C ARG A 731 -18.54 6.75 29.31
N VAL A 732 -17.70 6.12 30.12
CA VAL A 732 -16.64 5.22 29.62
C VAL A 732 -16.88 3.82 30.14
N ILE A 733 -16.95 2.85 29.23
CA ILE A 733 -17.07 1.42 29.55
C ILE A 733 -15.93 0.63 28.91
N ASN A 734 -15.48 -0.44 29.55
CA ASN A 734 -14.72 -1.49 28.86
C ASN A 734 -15.73 -2.31 28.04
N TYR A 735 -15.66 -2.23 26.71
CA TYR A 735 -16.68 -2.85 25.87
C TYR A 735 -16.46 -4.37 25.67
N GLU A 736 -15.34 -4.93 26.12
CA GLU A 736 -15.11 -6.37 26.11
C GLU A 736 -15.90 -7.10 27.21
N ASP A 737 -15.92 -6.55 28.41
CA ASP A 737 -16.56 -7.14 29.61
C ASP A 737 -17.72 -6.32 30.17
N GLN A 738 -18.05 -5.18 29.54
CA GLN A 738 -19.09 -4.24 29.93
C GLN A 738 -18.86 -3.56 31.31
N ASN A 739 -17.61 -3.53 31.78
CA ASN A 739 -17.26 -2.86 33.03
C ASN A 739 -17.38 -1.33 32.90
N ASP A 740 -18.12 -0.69 33.77
CA ASP A 740 -18.35 0.76 33.79
C ASP A 740 -17.22 1.47 34.56
N LEU A 741 -16.44 2.29 33.86
CA LEU A 741 -15.34 3.09 34.42
C LEU A 741 -15.79 4.50 34.85
N GLY A 742 -17.10 4.79 34.74
CA GLY A 742 -17.66 6.07 35.15
C GLY A 742 -17.72 7.14 34.07
N THR A 743 -17.76 8.40 34.50
CA THR A 743 -17.90 9.55 33.61
C THR A 743 -16.66 10.42 33.64
N VAL A 744 -16.25 10.84 32.46
CA VAL A 744 -15.07 11.73 32.21
C VAL A 744 -15.51 12.99 31.49
N ALA A 745 -14.71 14.05 31.57
CA ALA A 745 -14.93 15.31 30.85
C ALA A 745 -13.85 15.50 29.78
N GLY A 746 -14.29 15.76 28.52
CA GLY A 746 -13.38 16.16 27.44
C GLY A 746 -12.85 17.59 27.60
N PRO A 747 -11.93 18.06 26.70
CA PRO A 747 -11.48 17.42 25.45
C PRO A 747 -10.41 16.33 25.62
N VAL A 748 -9.66 16.32 26.72
CA VAL A 748 -8.69 15.27 27.07
C VAL A 748 -9.02 14.80 28.47
N ALA A 749 -9.46 13.54 28.58
CA ALA A 749 -9.79 12.92 29.85
C ALA A 749 -8.66 12.02 30.31
N LYS A 750 -8.42 11.96 31.62
CA LYS A 750 -7.43 11.11 32.25
C LYS A 750 -8.11 10.06 33.10
N LEU A 751 -7.66 8.82 32.95
CA LEU A 751 -8.18 7.67 33.72
C LEU A 751 -7.01 6.88 34.32
N LYS A 752 -7.12 6.57 35.61
CA LYS A 752 -6.24 5.58 36.26
C LYS A 752 -6.79 4.19 36.00
N VAL A 753 -5.98 3.36 35.37
CA VAL A 753 -6.36 1.99 35.00
C VAL A 753 -5.25 1.00 35.36
N ASP A 754 -5.65 -0.24 35.51
CA ASP A 754 -4.77 -1.40 35.66
C ASP A 754 -5.32 -2.50 34.74
N PHE A 755 -4.50 -3.03 33.84
CA PHE A 755 -4.91 -4.05 32.89
C PHE A 755 -3.76 -4.97 32.50
N ALA A 756 -4.10 -6.19 32.09
CA ALA A 756 -3.18 -7.13 31.44
C ALA A 756 -3.47 -7.17 29.95
N ASP A 757 -2.42 -7.28 29.12
CA ASP A 757 -2.41 -7.34 27.66
C ASP A 757 -3.05 -6.13 26.99
N HIS A 758 -4.36 -5.92 27.13
CA HIS A 758 -5.10 -4.86 26.46
C HIS A 758 -6.25 -4.30 27.31
N LEU A 759 -6.68 -3.10 26.93
CA LEU A 759 -7.85 -2.45 27.50
C LEU A 759 -8.65 -1.79 26.36
N LEU A 760 -9.92 -2.18 26.22
CA LEU A 760 -10.79 -1.79 25.12
C LEU A 760 -11.94 -0.90 25.64
N LEU A 761 -11.87 0.41 25.38
CA LEU A 761 -12.78 1.40 25.94
C LEU A 761 -13.73 2.00 24.90
N GLU A 762 -14.97 2.19 25.27
CA GLU A 762 -15.97 2.97 24.54
C GLU A 762 -16.33 4.22 25.35
N ALA A 763 -16.14 5.40 24.74
CA ALA A 763 -16.59 6.67 25.31
C ALA A 763 -17.84 7.14 24.59
N THR A 764 -18.97 7.12 25.29
CA THR A 764 -20.28 7.55 24.80
C THR A 764 -20.62 8.93 25.35
N PRO A 765 -21.06 9.91 24.52
CA PRO A 765 -21.51 11.19 25.01
C PRO A 765 -22.61 11.01 26.06
N ALA A 766 -22.40 11.58 27.25
CA ALA A 766 -23.44 11.56 28.30
C ALA A 766 -24.62 12.43 27.85
N PRO A 767 -25.87 12.05 28.18
CA PRO A 767 -27.00 12.89 27.92
C PRO A 767 -26.79 14.27 28.57
N GLN A 768 -26.99 15.33 27.80
CA GLN A 768 -27.02 16.67 28.40
C GLN A 768 -28.18 16.70 29.41
N LYS A 769 -27.88 17.05 30.67
CA LYS A 769 -28.95 17.37 31.60
C LYS A 769 -29.77 18.52 31.02
N PRO A 770 -31.11 18.38 30.96
CA PRO A 770 -31.98 19.42 30.42
C PRO A 770 -31.85 20.73 31.19
#